data_0b1b9a9be1b5468200b9d0270c4e3d55
#
_entry.id   0b1b9a9be1b5468200b9d0270c4e3d55
#
_cell.length_a   1.000
_cell.length_b   1.000
_cell.length_c   1.000
_cell.angle_alpha   90.00
_cell.angle_beta   90.00
_cell.angle_gamma   90.00
#
_symmetry.space_group_name_H-M   'P 1'
#
loop_
_entity.id
_entity.type
_entity.pdbx_description
1 polymer ?
#
loop_
_entity_poly.entity_id
_entity_poly.type
_entity_poly.pdbx_seq_one_letter_code
_entity_poly.pdbx_strand_id
1 'polypeptide(L)'
;MLYALDSNNTDEGPASNVAIASVESGVDAQRESTFAVEQNSQVDNETPSEVSNQIIWHQGWISPEEGAGFWRWGLSDGTIAVSSWRHINGSWYWFDDEGRMAQDGLVQVGGATYGFSSSGAMRVGWYLDSTGSTSAWRYFSGSGAMLKGWLSDGNNWYWLDDEGKMVHDSMLQIGGATYGFSSSGAVLIGWHLDASVWHYFSGSGALVKGWLSDGGRWYWLDPADGSMATGLNACNGTPYIFNGSGAMLSSQWALIDNNWYYADSNGLLHGGWLLLGNSWYYLDPGSHIMLTGFVRVGTTSYFLTSSGAMATGWALADDTWYYAASNGAIQRGRWIKSGSAWYYLDDVSGAMRTGEYTVGDTRYYSYDSGAMASSCWINLSDGMSWANSSGALSEPLPASSDGSPVIADRADLSSLPGTIHIGDAVFYADANGVVNVASGWIMPNDASDENDNTWYYASSNGVLKSGWQYVNGAWYWMDPSTFKMKTGWLNDGGTWYWLQPSGAMFANGWLKIDGVDYYFNASGAWLNTSGSVLGVNRSSLVNWLMSHENDGYYRGTRYDTHLSQETCMYPKGDPRWDGYTGMNCGGFVSHAYMKAGGNLAPIAAEQSHSPWSGGPGRGGCVNAYRWYGYAIDTCANVTYFNSIDELLRSGLARKGDIVFFNPYNPYADDSHIGFFWGNSPSENLFWHSDGYGNRISGLTALGPSKVILIR
;
A
#
# COMPACT_ATOMS: atom_id res chain seq x y z
N MET A 1 10.00 -14.48 -7.42
CA MET A 1 10.36 -14.78 -6.03
C MET A 1 9.07 -15.03 -5.29
N LEU A 2 8.78 -16.31 -5.07
CA LEU A 2 7.65 -16.78 -4.28
C LEU A 2 7.97 -16.55 -2.80
N TYR A 3 7.06 -15.94 -2.07
CA TYR A 3 6.92 -16.19 -0.65
C TYR A 3 5.55 -16.80 -0.41
N ALA A 4 5.58 -18.06 -0.03
CA ALA A 4 4.48 -18.75 0.59
C ALA A 4 4.32 -18.19 2.01
N LEU A 5 3.11 -17.83 2.40
CA LEU A 5 2.74 -17.64 3.79
C LEU A 5 1.78 -18.75 4.19
N ASP A 6 2.26 -19.47 5.15
CA ASP A 6 1.67 -20.58 5.87
C ASP A 6 0.37 -20.16 6.57
N SER A 7 -0.65 -20.98 6.38
CA SER A 7 -1.90 -20.90 7.12
C SER A 7 -1.76 -21.68 8.40
N ASN A 8 -1.83 -21.03 9.54
CA ASN A 8 -2.29 -21.64 10.80
C ASN A 8 -2.41 -20.52 11.84
N ASN A 9 -3.62 -20.09 12.09
CA ASN A 9 -4.03 -19.71 13.43
C ASN A 9 -5.54 -19.94 13.58
N THR A 10 -5.86 -21.04 14.22
CA THR A 10 -7.16 -21.34 14.83
C THR A 10 -7.25 -20.55 16.14
N ASP A 11 -8.17 -19.61 16.20
CA ASP A 11 -8.63 -19.08 17.48
C ASP A 11 -10.15 -19.21 17.52
N GLU A 12 -10.60 -20.20 18.29
CA GLU A 12 -11.97 -20.39 18.71
C GLU A 12 -12.32 -19.32 19.76
N GLY A 13 -13.20 -18.39 19.40
CA GLY A 13 -13.87 -17.52 20.35
C GLY A 13 -15.20 -18.14 20.80
N PRO A 14 -15.59 -18.01 22.06
CA PRO A 14 -16.66 -18.82 22.64
C PRO A 14 -18.06 -18.43 22.17
N ALA A 15 -18.84 -19.43 21.83
CA ALA A 15 -20.28 -19.35 21.63
C ALA A 15 -20.97 -18.92 22.91
N SER A 16 -21.61 -17.75 22.94
CA SER A 16 -22.55 -17.37 23.99
C SER A 16 -23.89 -18.03 23.74
N ASN A 17 -24.14 -19.09 24.46
CA ASN A 17 -25.48 -19.65 24.68
C ASN A 17 -26.32 -18.62 25.44
N VAL A 18 -27.26 -17.99 24.77
CA VAL A 18 -28.37 -17.29 25.43
C VAL A 18 -29.48 -18.32 25.61
N ALA A 19 -29.58 -18.87 26.83
CA ALA A 19 -30.72 -19.65 27.26
C ALA A 19 -31.96 -18.75 27.31
N ILE A 20 -32.99 -19.10 26.56
CA ILE A 20 -34.31 -18.51 26.69
C ILE A 20 -34.92 -19.16 27.96
N ALA A 21 -34.96 -18.40 29.03
CA ALA A 21 -35.75 -18.78 30.21
C ALA A 21 -37.23 -18.60 29.86
N SER A 22 -37.96 -19.68 29.76
CA SER A 22 -39.41 -19.72 29.81
C SER A 22 -39.88 -19.29 31.21
N VAL A 23 -40.51 -18.13 31.29
CA VAL A 23 -41.23 -17.71 32.51
C VAL A 23 -42.58 -18.39 32.48
N GLU A 24 -42.73 -19.45 33.27
CA GLU A 24 -44.05 -19.96 33.64
C GLU A 24 -44.69 -18.93 34.60
N SER A 25 -45.75 -18.28 34.12
CA SER A 25 -46.64 -17.53 34.98
C SER A 25 -47.62 -18.53 35.65
N GLY A 26 -47.35 -18.85 36.88
CA GLY A 26 -48.31 -19.55 37.75
C GLY A 26 -49.54 -18.67 37.98
N VAL A 27 -50.66 -19.12 37.51
CA VAL A 27 -51.97 -18.59 37.90
C VAL A 27 -52.47 -19.48 39.03
N ASP A 28 -52.55 -18.89 40.24
CA ASP A 28 -53.17 -19.51 41.37
C ASP A 28 -54.63 -19.87 41.08
N ALA A 29 -54.95 -21.17 41.03
CA ALA A 29 -56.30 -21.66 41.04
C ALA A 29 -56.83 -21.62 42.49
N GLN A 30 -57.70 -20.70 42.77
CA GLN A 30 -58.47 -20.73 43.96
C GLN A 30 -59.54 -21.83 43.90
N ARG A 31 -59.41 -22.70 44.85
CA ARG A 31 -60.31 -23.80 45.35
C ARG A 31 -61.81 -23.55 45.05
N GLU A 32 -62.36 -24.41 44.21
CA GLU A 32 -63.75 -24.76 44.33
C GLU A 32 -63.95 -25.90 45.43
N SER A 33 -64.74 -25.61 46.41
CA SER A 33 -65.16 -26.59 47.40
C SER A 33 -66.23 -27.47 46.77
N THR A 34 -65.90 -28.73 46.56
CA THR A 34 -66.86 -29.77 46.28
C THR A 34 -67.70 -30.07 47.46
N PHE A 35 -69.01 -29.84 47.38
CA PHE A 35 -70.00 -30.50 48.25
C PHE A 35 -70.47 -31.76 47.52
N ALA A 36 -70.19 -32.87 48.13
CA ALA A 36 -70.71 -34.17 47.78
C ALA A 36 -72.22 -34.22 48.16
N VAL A 37 -73.00 -34.58 47.24
CA VAL A 37 -74.41 -34.96 47.49
C VAL A 37 -74.50 -36.49 47.38
N GLU A 38 -74.81 -37.09 48.47
CA GLU A 38 -75.16 -38.51 48.57
C GLU A 38 -76.40 -38.83 47.72
N GLN A 39 -76.26 -39.78 46.83
CA GLN A 39 -77.37 -40.41 46.13
C GLN A 39 -78.12 -41.31 47.16
N ASN A 40 -79.37 -41.00 47.41
CA ASN A 40 -80.27 -41.99 47.93
C ASN A 40 -81.45 -42.26 46.97
N SER A 41 -81.39 -43.45 46.40
CA SER A 41 -82.41 -43.95 45.49
C SER A 41 -83.67 -44.36 46.20
N GLN A 42 -84.75 -43.73 45.91
CA GLN A 42 -86.09 -44.41 45.95
C GLN A 42 -86.93 -43.96 44.79
N VAL A 43 -87.32 -44.96 44.03
CA VAL A 43 -88.25 -44.83 42.94
C VAL A 43 -89.64 -44.87 43.58
N ASP A 44 -90.37 -43.80 43.43
CA ASP A 44 -91.81 -43.84 43.56
C ASP A 44 -92.45 -43.19 42.34
N ASN A 45 -93.20 -43.99 41.64
CA ASN A 45 -94.06 -43.63 40.52
C ASN A 45 -95.19 -42.75 40.99
N GLU A 46 -95.08 -41.44 40.76
CA GLU A 46 -96.27 -40.62 40.76
C GLU A 46 -96.43 -39.87 39.47
N THR A 47 -97.60 -39.94 38.93
CA THR A 47 -98.12 -39.23 37.76
C THR A 47 -97.78 -37.72 37.81
N PRO A 48 -97.50 -37.00 36.77
CA PRO A 48 -97.24 -35.55 36.77
C PRO A 48 -98.52 -34.86 37.19
N SER A 49 -98.54 -34.32 38.41
CA SER A 49 -99.53 -33.32 38.76
C SER A 49 -99.35 -32.08 37.89
N GLU A 50 -100.44 -31.55 37.29
CA GLU A 50 -100.44 -30.28 36.66
C GLU A 50 -99.82 -29.24 37.58
N VAL A 51 -98.61 -28.71 37.23
CA VAL A 51 -98.05 -27.57 37.96
C VAL A 51 -98.98 -26.43 37.76
N SER A 52 -99.66 -26.03 38.88
CA SER A 52 -100.50 -24.85 38.94
C SER A 52 -99.68 -23.63 38.52
N ASN A 53 -100.10 -23.00 37.37
CA ASN A 53 -99.51 -21.77 36.81
C ASN A 53 -99.83 -20.52 37.64
N GLN A 54 -100.15 -20.70 38.93
CA GLN A 54 -100.49 -19.59 39.86
C GLN A 54 -99.22 -19.12 40.57
N ILE A 55 -98.95 -17.83 40.52
CA ILE A 55 -97.84 -17.20 41.30
C ILE A 55 -98.30 -17.09 42.76
N ILE A 56 -97.55 -17.70 43.70
CA ILE A 56 -97.77 -17.51 45.15
C ILE A 56 -97.11 -16.19 45.54
N TRP A 57 -97.90 -15.15 45.71
CA TRP A 57 -97.37 -13.84 46.06
C TRP A 57 -96.90 -13.68 47.48
N HIS A 58 -95.72 -13.06 47.64
CA HIS A 58 -95.24 -12.47 48.93
C HIS A 58 -94.25 -11.32 48.57
N GLN A 59 -94.04 -10.41 49.50
CA GLN A 59 -93.12 -9.31 49.29
C GLN A 59 -91.66 -9.84 49.28
N GLY A 60 -90.91 -9.48 48.28
CA GLY A 60 -89.47 -9.97 48.13
C GLY A 60 -89.34 -11.01 47.00
N TRP A 61 -88.33 -11.87 47.12
CA TRP A 61 -88.09 -12.89 46.11
C TRP A 61 -89.19 -13.99 46.17
N ILE A 62 -89.72 -14.28 45.03
CA ILE A 62 -90.65 -15.36 44.75
C ILE A 62 -89.90 -16.42 43.93
N SER A 63 -89.72 -17.62 44.52
CA SER A 63 -88.98 -18.69 43.90
C SER A 63 -89.64 -19.24 42.63
N PRO A 64 -88.97 -19.98 41.75
CA PRO A 64 -89.55 -20.61 40.55
C PRO A 64 -90.72 -21.55 40.91
N GLU A 65 -90.66 -22.20 42.06
CA GLU A 65 -91.72 -23.10 42.55
C GLU A 65 -93.00 -22.31 42.86
N GLU A 66 -92.79 -21.11 43.48
CA GLU A 66 -93.89 -20.19 43.83
C GLU A 66 -94.25 -19.25 42.67
N GLY A 67 -93.29 -19.00 41.79
CA GLY A 67 -93.43 -18.00 40.66
C GLY A 67 -93.76 -18.61 39.34
N ALA A 68 -94.43 -19.74 39.28
CA ALA A 68 -94.82 -20.44 38.08
C ALA A 68 -93.59 -20.71 37.14
N GLY A 69 -92.49 -21.28 37.66
CA GLY A 69 -91.30 -21.69 36.94
C GLY A 69 -90.23 -20.59 36.72
N PHE A 70 -90.45 -19.42 37.30
CA PHE A 70 -89.53 -18.31 37.16
C PHE A 70 -89.32 -17.51 38.42
N TRP A 71 -88.12 -16.99 38.69
CA TRP A 71 -87.91 -16.00 39.73
C TRP A 71 -88.61 -14.72 39.44
N ARG A 72 -89.34 -14.15 40.46
CA ARG A 72 -90.11 -12.89 40.36
C ARG A 72 -89.81 -12.08 41.65
N TRP A 73 -90.25 -10.79 41.61
CA TRP A 73 -90.11 -9.90 42.79
C TRP A 73 -91.48 -9.32 43.14
N GLY A 74 -91.93 -9.67 44.33
CA GLY A 74 -93.18 -9.14 44.92
C GLY A 74 -92.97 -7.76 45.52
N LEU A 75 -93.87 -6.82 45.12
CA LEU A 75 -93.89 -5.43 45.56
C LEU A 75 -94.79 -5.30 46.87
N SER A 76 -94.56 -4.16 47.59
CA SER A 76 -95.31 -3.88 48.79
C SER A 76 -96.80 -3.58 48.58
N ASP A 77 -97.22 -3.33 47.38
CA ASP A 77 -98.60 -3.04 46.94
C ASP A 77 -99.36 -4.31 46.53
N GLY A 78 -98.77 -5.49 46.65
CA GLY A 78 -99.41 -6.73 46.29
C GLY A 78 -99.29 -7.16 44.87
N THR A 79 -98.52 -6.46 44.06
CA THR A 79 -98.23 -6.78 42.67
C THR A 79 -96.76 -7.36 42.50
N ILE A 80 -96.46 -7.86 41.33
CA ILE A 80 -95.07 -8.25 40.97
C ILE A 80 -94.39 -7.12 40.13
N ALA A 81 -93.08 -7.08 40.24
CA ALA A 81 -92.29 -6.20 39.42
C ALA A 81 -92.38 -6.66 37.91
N VAL A 82 -92.90 -5.81 37.00
CA VAL A 82 -93.01 -6.08 35.62
C VAL A 82 -92.32 -4.91 34.83
N SER A 83 -91.68 -5.21 33.68
CA SER A 83 -91.04 -4.24 32.77
C SER A 83 -90.17 -3.21 33.54
N SER A 84 -89.45 -3.65 34.59
CA SER A 84 -88.88 -2.72 35.53
C SER A 84 -87.50 -3.24 36.11
N TRP A 85 -86.67 -2.26 36.32
CA TRP A 85 -85.40 -2.46 37.06
C TRP A 85 -85.65 -2.43 38.59
N ARG A 86 -84.96 -3.35 39.33
CA ARG A 86 -84.99 -3.36 40.79
C ARG A 86 -83.56 -3.46 41.31
N HIS A 87 -83.16 -2.60 42.23
CA HIS A 87 -81.95 -2.66 42.96
C HIS A 87 -82.20 -3.43 44.30
N ILE A 88 -81.64 -4.63 44.41
CA ILE A 88 -81.90 -5.52 45.49
C ILE A 88 -80.58 -6.00 46.06
N ASN A 89 -80.33 -5.77 47.35
CA ASN A 89 -79.11 -6.18 48.04
C ASN A 89 -77.78 -5.87 47.32
N GLY A 90 -77.74 -4.66 46.75
CA GLY A 90 -76.51 -4.18 46.05
C GLY A 90 -76.38 -4.58 44.58
N SER A 91 -77.36 -5.35 44.02
CA SER A 91 -77.35 -5.78 42.63
C SER A 91 -78.62 -5.31 41.94
N TRP A 92 -78.49 -4.99 40.61
CA TRP A 92 -79.62 -4.67 39.79
C TRP A 92 -80.14 -5.93 39.11
N TYR A 93 -81.52 -6.03 39.04
CA TYR A 93 -82.29 -7.09 38.40
C TYR A 93 -83.28 -6.49 37.43
N TRP A 94 -83.50 -7.19 36.32
CA TRP A 94 -84.56 -6.81 35.37
C TRP A 94 -85.70 -7.85 35.40
N PHE A 95 -86.89 -7.36 35.41
CA PHE A 95 -88.11 -8.18 35.30
C PHE A 95 -88.81 -7.80 34.03
N ASP A 96 -89.15 -8.80 33.16
CA ASP A 96 -89.80 -8.64 31.91
C ASP A 96 -91.33 -8.23 32.04
N ASP A 97 -92.02 -8.21 30.94
CA ASP A 97 -93.47 -7.86 30.92
C ASP A 97 -94.40 -8.86 31.59
N GLU A 98 -93.92 -10.14 31.72
CA GLU A 98 -94.56 -11.18 32.54
C GLU A 98 -94.06 -11.25 33.97
N GLY A 99 -93.15 -10.36 34.32
CA GLY A 99 -92.48 -10.30 35.66
C GLY A 99 -91.41 -11.41 35.93
N ARG A 100 -90.95 -12.07 34.91
CA ARG A 100 -89.86 -13.06 35.01
C ARG A 100 -88.48 -12.36 35.15
N MET A 101 -87.74 -12.78 36.14
CA MET A 101 -86.37 -12.24 36.28
C MET A 101 -85.48 -12.66 35.13
N ALA A 102 -84.86 -11.69 34.53
CA ALA A 102 -83.75 -11.99 33.53
C ALA A 102 -82.57 -12.67 34.23
N GLN A 103 -82.14 -13.79 33.64
CA GLN A 103 -80.99 -14.57 34.17
C GLN A 103 -80.26 -15.29 33.02
N ASP A 104 -78.99 -15.68 33.25
CA ASP A 104 -78.17 -16.52 32.36
C ASP A 104 -78.17 -16.07 30.89
N GLY A 105 -78.05 -14.79 30.61
CA GLY A 105 -78.03 -14.35 29.19
C GLY A 105 -78.01 -12.85 28.97
N LEU A 106 -78.22 -12.54 27.70
CA LEU A 106 -78.29 -11.16 27.20
C LEU A 106 -79.77 -10.77 26.97
N VAL A 107 -80.18 -9.63 27.48
CA VAL A 107 -81.54 -9.13 27.33
C VAL A 107 -81.50 -7.68 26.79
N GLN A 108 -82.37 -7.37 25.83
CA GLN A 108 -82.57 -6.01 25.30
C GLN A 108 -83.54 -5.28 26.21
N VAL A 109 -83.08 -4.15 26.75
CA VAL A 109 -83.97 -3.28 27.56
C VAL A 109 -83.81 -1.82 27.15
N GLY A 110 -84.82 -1.19 26.72
CA GLY A 110 -84.82 0.26 26.34
C GLY A 110 -83.77 0.62 25.25
N GLY A 111 -83.50 -0.32 24.33
CA GLY A 111 -82.57 -0.10 23.21
C GLY A 111 -81.13 -0.42 23.57
N ALA A 112 -80.77 -0.83 24.79
CA ALA A 112 -79.47 -1.30 25.22
C ALA A 112 -79.56 -2.79 25.59
N THR A 113 -78.43 -3.51 25.41
CA THR A 113 -78.24 -4.90 25.80
C THR A 113 -77.65 -4.97 27.20
N TYR A 114 -78.21 -5.78 28.05
CA TYR A 114 -77.72 -6.05 29.41
C TYR A 114 -77.42 -7.55 29.57
N GLY A 115 -76.42 -7.86 30.35
CA GLY A 115 -76.07 -9.23 30.71
C GLY A 115 -76.51 -9.56 32.15
N PHE A 116 -77.03 -10.76 32.36
CA PHE A 116 -77.41 -11.22 33.68
C PHE A 116 -76.73 -12.51 34.06
N SER A 117 -76.38 -12.64 35.34
CA SER A 117 -75.81 -13.85 35.88
C SER A 117 -76.91 -14.97 36.07
N SER A 118 -76.49 -16.17 36.40
CA SER A 118 -77.42 -17.25 36.78
C SER A 118 -78.27 -16.90 38.00
N SER A 119 -77.76 -15.99 38.84
CA SER A 119 -78.52 -15.47 39.97
C SER A 119 -79.43 -14.27 39.58
N GLY A 120 -79.48 -13.89 38.36
CA GLY A 120 -80.21 -12.75 37.81
C GLY A 120 -79.60 -11.37 38.07
N ALA A 121 -78.47 -11.32 38.74
CA ALA A 121 -77.75 -10.05 38.96
C ALA A 121 -77.21 -9.48 37.64
N MET A 122 -77.48 -8.17 37.40
CA MET A 122 -76.95 -7.46 36.25
C MET A 122 -75.43 -7.43 36.29
N ARG A 123 -74.79 -7.76 35.18
CA ARG A 123 -73.35 -7.75 35.00
C ARG A 123 -72.81 -6.36 34.75
N VAL A 124 -71.62 -6.10 35.26
CA VAL A 124 -70.81 -4.93 34.97
C VAL A 124 -69.37 -5.36 34.76
N GLY A 125 -68.62 -4.64 33.95
CA GLY A 125 -67.23 -5.00 33.61
C GLY A 125 -67.17 -6.15 32.60
N TRP A 126 -65.99 -6.84 32.56
CA TRP A 126 -65.73 -7.94 31.67
C TRP A 126 -66.52 -9.20 32.02
N TYR A 127 -67.11 -9.81 31.00
CA TYR A 127 -67.85 -11.04 31.08
C TYR A 127 -67.53 -11.99 29.92
N LEU A 128 -67.13 -13.25 30.24
CA LEU A 128 -66.98 -14.28 29.22
C LEU A 128 -68.35 -14.94 28.97
N ASP A 129 -68.92 -14.61 27.81
CA ASP A 129 -70.16 -15.21 27.34
C ASP A 129 -69.87 -16.58 26.67
N SER A 130 -70.27 -17.64 27.33
CA SER A 130 -70.10 -19.03 26.85
C SER A 130 -71.42 -19.64 26.37
N THR A 131 -72.47 -18.86 26.19
CA THR A 131 -73.85 -19.35 25.85
C THR A 131 -73.96 -19.72 24.36
N GLY A 132 -73.02 -19.31 23.52
CA GLY A 132 -72.95 -19.61 22.08
C GLY A 132 -72.05 -20.81 21.74
N SER A 133 -71.90 -21.08 20.45
CA SER A 133 -70.95 -22.11 19.93
C SER A 133 -69.49 -21.74 20.13
N THR A 134 -69.16 -20.48 20.38
CA THR A 134 -67.85 -19.95 20.71
C THR A 134 -67.97 -18.96 21.85
N SER A 135 -67.10 -19.11 22.83
CA SER A 135 -67.02 -18.15 23.95
C SER A 135 -66.47 -16.81 23.47
N ALA A 136 -67.12 -15.71 23.95
CA ALA A 136 -66.66 -14.35 23.59
C ALA A 136 -66.67 -13.45 24.82
N TRP A 137 -65.62 -12.65 24.99
CA TRP A 137 -65.58 -11.61 26.01
C TRP A 137 -66.44 -10.42 25.60
N ARG A 138 -67.23 -9.91 26.55
CA ARG A 138 -68.06 -8.72 26.43
C ARG A 138 -67.79 -7.78 27.57
N TYR A 139 -68.09 -6.51 27.40
CA TYR A 139 -67.96 -5.54 28.50
C TYR A 139 -69.24 -4.79 28.74
N PHE A 140 -69.63 -4.71 29.98
CA PHE A 140 -70.78 -3.97 30.43
C PHE A 140 -70.36 -2.73 31.20
N SER A 141 -70.89 -1.56 30.81
CA SER A 141 -70.57 -0.30 31.51
C SER A 141 -70.97 -0.35 32.98
N GLY A 142 -70.58 0.66 33.77
CA GLY A 142 -70.99 0.78 35.16
C GLY A 142 -72.53 0.92 35.30
N SER A 143 -73.27 1.26 34.25
CA SER A 143 -74.75 1.24 34.20
C SER A 143 -75.31 -0.10 33.73
N GLY A 144 -74.46 -1.10 33.46
CA GLY A 144 -74.83 -2.43 32.99
C GLY A 144 -75.09 -2.55 31.49
N ALA A 145 -75.06 -1.46 30.73
CA ALA A 145 -75.28 -1.51 29.29
C ALA A 145 -74.04 -2.10 28.61
N MET A 146 -74.22 -3.09 27.73
CA MET A 146 -73.18 -3.68 26.89
C MET A 146 -72.57 -2.62 25.97
N LEU A 147 -71.22 -2.52 26.03
CA LEU A 147 -70.48 -1.59 25.18
C LEU A 147 -70.18 -2.21 23.81
N LYS A 148 -70.03 -1.33 22.86
CA LYS A 148 -69.61 -1.59 21.47
C LYS A 148 -68.58 -0.53 21.09
N GLY A 149 -67.67 -0.87 20.14
CA GLY A 149 -66.66 0.08 19.71
C GLY A 149 -65.46 0.10 20.68
N TRP A 150 -64.80 1.25 20.74
CA TRP A 150 -63.59 1.40 21.58
C TRP A 150 -63.86 1.40 23.08
N LEU A 151 -63.14 0.58 23.79
CA LEU A 151 -63.12 0.51 25.26
C LEU A 151 -61.69 0.74 25.77
N SER A 152 -61.52 1.70 26.67
CA SER A 152 -60.33 1.85 27.46
C SER A 152 -60.55 1.25 28.83
N ASP A 153 -59.73 0.26 29.18
CA ASP A 153 -59.77 -0.37 30.50
C ASP A 153 -58.35 -0.55 31.03
N GLY A 154 -58.07 0.07 32.18
CA GLY A 154 -56.70 0.18 32.71
C GLY A 154 -55.81 0.98 31.73
N ASN A 155 -54.71 0.36 31.34
CA ASN A 155 -53.74 0.96 30.40
C ASN A 155 -53.92 0.46 28.94
N ASN A 156 -54.97 -0.35 28.70
CA ASN A 156 -55.16 -1.00 27.40
C ASN A 156 -56.45 -0.50 26.75
N TRP A 157 -56.39 -0.56 25.38
CA TRP A 157 -57.57 -0.34 24.58
C TRP A 157 -58.03 -1.66 23.98
N TYR A 158 -59.35 -1.80 23.87
CA TYR A 158 -60.04 -2.96 23.30
C TYR A 158 -61.05 -2.52 22.29
N TRP A 159 -61.42 -3.38 21.34
CA TRP A 159 -62.52 -3.17 20.42
C TRP A 159 -63.58 -4.23 20.65
N LEU A 160 -64.78 -3.76 20.82
CA LEU A 160 -66.00 -4.57 20.90
C LEU A 160 -66.76 -4.41 19.60
N ASP A 161 -67.04 -5.52 18.89
CA ASP A 161 -67.72 -5.52 17.62
C ASP A 161 -69.21 -5.08 17.74
N ASP A 162 -69.95 -5.13 16.63
CA ASP A 162 -71.34 -4.73 16.60
C ASP A 162 -72.26 -5.68 17.42
N GLU A 163 -71.79 -6.88 17.73
CA GLU A 163 -72.43 -7.84 18.65
C GLU A 163 -71.92 -7.66 20.09
N GLY A 164 -71.04 -6.72 20.36
CA GLY A 164 -70.40 -6.48 21.65
C GLY A 164 -69.33 -7.51 22.02
N LYS A 165 -68.83 -8.31 21.08
CA LYS A 165 -67.77 -9.29 21.32
C LYS A 165 -66.41 -8.61 21.22
N MET A 166 -65.52 -8.90 22.14
CA MET A 166 -64.17 -8.42 22.12
C MET A 166 -63.41 -9.08 20.95
N VAL A 167 -62.79 -8.25 20.12
CA VAL A 167 -61.89 -8.68 19.03
C VAL A 167 -60.53 -9.05 19.65
N HIS A 168 -60.00 -10.19 19.25
CA HIS A 168 -58.69 -10.68 19.71
C HIS A 168 -58.01 -11.49 18.60
N ASP A 169 -56.69 -11.74 18.72
CA ASP A 169 -55.88 -12.54 17.79
C ASP A 169 -56.12 -12.20 16.30
N SER A 170 -56.28 -10.93 15.98
CA SER A 170 -56.60 -10.52 14.62
C SER A 170 -56.22 -9.06 14.32
N MET A 171 -56.18 -8.71 13.05
CA MET A 171 -56.11 -7.36 12.57
C MET A 171 -57.47 -6.94 12.03
N LEU A 172 -57.94 -5.76 12.39
CA LEU A 172 -59.21 -5.23 11.97
C LEU A 172 -59.07 -3.79 11.46
N GLN A 173 -59.77 -3.47 10.37
CA GLN A 173 -59.88 -2.10 9.88
C GLN A 173 -61.03 -1.33 10.58
N ILE A 174 -60.66 -0.28 11.28
CA ILE A 174 -61.59 0.54 12.05
C ILE A 174 -61.37 2.02 11.68
N GLY A 175 -62.38 2.70 11.17
CA GLY A 175 -62.31 4.11 10.87
C GLY A 175 -61.23 4.51 9.86
N GLY A 176 -60.88 3.60 8.93
CA GLY A 176 -59.86 3.84 7.91
C GLY A 176 -58.44 3.50 8.29
N ALA A 177 -58.16 3.09 9.56
CA ALA A 177 -56.90 2.56 10.02
C ALA A 177 -57.02 1.08 10.42
N THR A 178 -55.94 0.33 10.26
CA THR A 178 -55.87 -1.07 10.70
C THR A 178 -55.28 -1.13 12.11
N TYR A 179 -55.92 -1.89 12.98
CA TYR A 179 -55.48 -2.15 14.37
C TYR A 179 -55.24 -3.63 14.56
N GLY A 180 -54.22 -3.96 15.31
CA GLY A 180 -53.95 -5.34 15.74
C GLY A 180 -54.38 -5.56 17.18
N PHE A 181 -54.92 -6.76 17.46
CA PHE A 181 -55.39 -7.16 18.80
C PHE A 181 -54.66 -8.41 19.24
N SER A 182 -54.13 -8.38 20.46
CA SER A 182 -53.47 -9.53 21.09
C SER A 182 -54.44 -10.63 21.41
N SER A 183 -53.95 -11.77 21.86
CA SER A 183 -54.80 -12.89 22.40
C SER A 183 -55.63 -12.47 23.60
N SER A 184 -55.22 -11.46 24.34
CA SER A 184 -56.02 -10.88 25.44
C SER A 184 -56.99 -9.81 24.98
N GLY A 185 -57.05 -9.51 23.66
CA GLY A 185 -57.89 -8.46 23.07
C GLY A 185 -57.33 -7.06 23.18
N ALA A 186 -56.21 -6.87 23.86
CA ALA A 186 -55.58 -5.56 23.96
C ALA A 186 -54.97 -5.11 22.58
N VAL A 187 -55.16 -3.84 22.25
CA VAL A 187 -54.58 -3.24 21.06
C VAL A 187 -53.05 -3.32 21.10
N LEU A 188 -52.48 -3.78 20.03
CA LEU A 188 -51.04 -3.86 19.83
C LEU A 188 -50.40 -2.50 19.67
N ILE A 189 -49.24 -2.26 20.27
CA ILE A 189 -48.42 -1.06 20.13
C ILE A 189 -46.95 -1.49 19.94
N GLY A 190 -46.22 -0.80 19.04
CA GLY A 190 -44.84 -1.11 18.72
C GLY A 190 -44.73 -2.30 17.80
N TRP A 191 -43.57 -2.99 17.84
CA TRP A 191 -43.28 -4.13 17.00
C TRP A 191 -44.04 -5.39 17.42
N HIS A 192 -44.66 -6.03 16.48
CA HIS A 192 -45.40 -7.27 16.67
C HIS A 192 -45.11 -8.28 15.55
N LEU A 193 -44.86 -9.52 15.91
CA LEU A 193 -44.60 -10.64 14.99
C LEU A 193 -45.90 -11.44 14.80
N ASP A 194 -46.42 -11.44 13.59
CA ASP A 194 -47.56 -12.25 13.20
C ASP A 194 -47.20 -13.21 12.07
N ALA A 195 -47.40 -14.51 12.27
CA ALA A 195 -47.11 -15.55 11.30
C ALA A 195 -45.72 -15.40 10.61
N SER A 196 -44.68 -15.02 11.35
CA SER A 196 -43.30 -14.75 10.86
C SER A 196 -43.10 -13.44 10.12
N VAL A 197 -44.09 -12.56 10.13
CA VAL A 197 -44.01 -11.22 9.56
C VAL A 197 -44.10 -10.16 10.65
N TRP A 198 -43.15 -9.23 10.63
CA TRP A 198 -43.14 -8.12 11.58
C TRP A 198 -44.03 -6.97 11.08
N HIS A 199 -44.81 -6.46 12.00
CA HIS A 199 -45.62 -5.24 11.83
C HIS A 199 -45.30 -4.24 12.92
N TYR A 200 -45.56 -2.97 12.68
CA TYR A 200 -45.42 -1.93 13.71
C TYR A 200 -46.70 -1.17 13.89
N PHE A 201 -47.17 -1.09 15.13
CA PHE A 201 -48.34 -0.33 15.52
C PHE A 201 -47.91 0.96 16.22
N SER A 202 -48.44 2.09 15.79
CA SER A 202 -48.13 3.38 16.41
C SER A 202 -48.54 3.45 17.87
N GLY A 203 -48.15 4.50 18.59
CA GLY A 203 -48.61 4.72 19.99
C GLY A 203 -50.12 4.87 20.11
N SER A 204 -50.88 5.07 19.04
CA SER A 204 -52.34 5.02 18.98
C SER A 204 -52.89 3.64 18.61
N GLY A 205 -52.02 2.63 18.42
CA GLY A 205 -52.40 1.28 17.97
C GLY A 205 -52.67 1.12 16.48
N ALA A 206 -52.57 2.16 15.71
CA ALA A 206 -52.76 2.06 14.25
C ALA A 206 -51.55 1.45 13.57
N LEU A 207 -51.75 0.49 12.65
CA LEU A 207 -50.71 -0.12 11.81
C LEU A 207 -49.98 0.98 11.01
N VAL A 208 -48.68 1.03 11.16
CA VAL A 208 -47.82 1.96 10.42
C VAL A 208 -47.46 1.33 9.06
N LYS A 209 -47.45 2.16 8.04
CA LYS A 209 -47.08 1.80 6.67
C LYS A 209 -46.09 2.81 6.10
N GLY A 210 -45.21 2.38 5.19
CA GLY A 210 -44.18 3.23 4.62
C GLY A 210 -42.95 3.34 5.54
N TRP A 211 -42.23 4.46 5.49
CA TRP A 211 -41.01 4.67 6.26
C TRP A 211 -41.31 4.86 7.77
N LEU A 212 -40.60 4.08 8.58
CA LEU A 212 -40.62 4.17 10.04
C LEU A 212 -39.21 4.44 10.54
N SER A 213 -39.05 5.43 11.40
CA SER A 213 -37.83 5.64 12.18
C SER A 213 -38.08 5.19 13.62
N ASP A 214 -37.37 4.16 14.06
CA ASP A 214 -37.45 3.62 15.41
C ASP A 214 -36.08 3.27 15.95
N GLY A 215 -35.77 3.68 17.17
CA GLY A 215 -34.47 3.43 17.80
C GLY A 215 -33.25 3.95 17.02
N GLY A 216 -33.40 5.04 16.25
CA GLY A 216 -32.35 5.62 15.38
C GLY A 216 -32.08 4.82 14.12
N ARG A 217 -32.94 3.88 13.78
CA ARG A 217 -32.88 3.07 12.55
C ARG A 217 -34.10 3.31 11.70
N TRP A 218 -33.93 3.14 10.37
CA TRP A 218 -35.02 3.24 9.42
C TRP A 218 -35.49 1.85 9.02
N TYR A 219 -36.79 1.71 8.90
CA TYR A 219 -37.53 0.53 8.47
C TYR A 219 -38.50 0.88 7.37
N TRP A 220 -38.77 -0.07 6.50
CA TRP A 220 -39.86 0.06 5.52
C TRP A 220 -40.96 -0.93 5.80
N LEU A 221 -42.16 -0.43 5.97
CA LEU A 221 -43.37 -1.21 6.16
C LEU A 221 -44.19 -1.14 4.89
N ASP A 222 -44.48 -2.28 4.28
CA ASP A 222 -45.16 -2.35 2.98
C ASP A 222 -46.48 -1.51 3.00
N PRO A 223 -46.70 -0.63 2.03
CA PRO A 223 -47.95 0.19 1.98
C PRO A 223 -49.22 -0.62 1.83
N ALA A 224 -49.17 -1.84 1.28
CA ALA A 224 -50.34 -2.67 1.11
C ALA A 224 -50.80 -3.28 2.46
N ASP A 225 -49.91 -3.97 3.16
CA ASP A 225 -50.25 -4.76 4.33
C ASP A 225 -49.53 -4.39 5.61
N GLY A 226 -48.52 -3.50 5.57
CA GLY A 226 -47.74 -3.09 6.75
C GLY A 226 -46.62 -4.08 7.12
N SER A 227 -46.32 -5.06 6.28
CA SER A 227 -45.26 -6.01 6.52
C SER A 227 -43.88 -5.32 6.47
N MET A 228 -42.98 -5.70 7.41
CA MET A 228 -41.60 -5.18 7.47
C MET A 228 -40.73 -5.76 6.37
N ALA A 229 -40.13 -4.89 5.57
CA ALA A 229 -39.20 -5.29 4.53
C ALA A 229 -37.87 -5.82 5.08
N THR A 230 -37.32 -6.85 4.44
CA THR A 230 -35.97 -7.38 4.64
C THR A 230 -35.32 -7.63 3.29
N GLY A 231 -33.97 -7.64 3.22
CA GLY A 231 -33.25 -7.82 1.96
C GLY A 231 -33.37 -6.62 1.04
N LEU A 232 -33.26 -6.86 -0.27
CA LEU A 232 -33.38 -5.84 -1.31
C LEU A 232 -34.88 -5.54 -1.57
N ASN A 233 -35.28 -4.30 -1.39
CA ASN A 233 -36.68 -3.88 -1.53
C ASN A 233 -36.81 -2.55 -2.26
N ALA A 234 -37.83 -2.41 -3.08
CA ALA A 234 -38.14 -1.15 -3.78
C ALA A 234 -39.15 -0.33 -2.97
N CYS A 235 -38.69 0.69 -2.29
CA CYS A 235 -39.49 1.60 -1.49
C CYS A 235 -39.95 2.79 -2.36
N ASN A 236 -41.19 2.84 -2.74
CA ASN A 236 -41.72 3.84 -3.68
C ASN A 236 -40.94 3.89 -5.01
N GLY A 237 -40.49 2.72 -5.52
CA GLY A 237 -39.75 2.59 -6.76
C GLY A 237 -38.26 2.83 -6.64
N THR A 238 -37.75 3.18 -5.46
CA THR A 238 -36.30 3.32 -5.19
C THR A 238 -35.81 2.14 -4.40
N PRO A 239 -34.70 1.45 -4.83
CA PRO A 239 -34.18 0.28 -4.15
C PRO A 239 -33.39 0.64 -2.90
N TYR A 240 -33.67 -0.09 -1.82
CA TYR A 240 -32.95 -0.05 -0.55
C TYR A 240 -32.67 -1.48 -0.08
N ILE A 241 -31.72 -1.63 0.81
CA ILE A 241 -31.42 -2.90 1.44
C ILE A 241 -31.66 -2.83 2.95
N PHE A 242 -32.36 -3.83 3.45
CA PHE A 242 -32.66 -4.00 4.87
C PHE A 242 -31.97 -5.28 5.35
N ASN A 243 -31.43 -5.26 6.56
CA ASN A 243 -30.88 -6.46 7.18
C ASN A 243 -31.99 -7.43 7.63
N GLY A 244 -31.61 -8.60 8.16
CA GLY A 244 -32.58 -9.60 8.64
C GLY A 244 -33.44 -9.15 9.80
N SER A 245 -33.11 -8.04 10.48
CA SER A 245 -33.95 -7.40 11.50
C SER A 245 -34.79 -6.24 10.95
N GLY A 246 -34.82 -6.05 9.63
CA GLY A 246 -35.61 -5.00 8.97
C GLY A 246 -34.95 -3.63 8.98
N ALA A 247 -33.80 -3.44 9.62
CA ALA A 247 -33.15 -2.14 9.66
C ALA A 247 -32.47 -1.83 8.29
N MET A 248 -32.73 -0.63 7.74
CA MET A 248 -32.12 -0.15 6.51
C MET A 248 -30.59 -0.08 6.66
N LEU A 249 -29.88 -0.61 5.69
CA LEU A 249 -28.42 -0.48 5.60
C LEU A 249 -28.05 0.91 5.10
N SER A 250 -26.97 1.47 5.65
CA SER A 250 -26.39 2.74 5.20
C SER A 250 -24.87 2.73 5.38
N SER A 251 -24.16 3.40 4.48
CA SER A 251 -22.69 3.52 4.46
C SER A 251 -21.97 2.17 4.53
N GLN A 252 -22.49 1.13 3.90
CA GLN A 252 -21.91 -0.21 3.96
C GLN A 252 -22.22 -1.08 2.74
N TRP A 253 -21.40 -2.11 2.58
CA TRP A 253 -21.60 -3.17 1.60
C TRP A 253 -22.66 -4.18 2.05
N ALA A 254 -23.40 -4.71 1.09
CA ALA A 254 -24.36 -5.79 1.29
C ALA A 254 -24.20 -6.85 0.21
N LEU A 255 -24.21 -8.12 0.59
CA LEU A 255 -24.24 -9.26 -0.33
C LEU A 255 -25.64 -9.84 -0.36
N ILE A 256 -26.32 -9.73 -1.50
CA ILE A 256 -27.66 -10.27 -1.74
C ILE A 256 -27.62 -11.10 -3.00
N ASP A 257 -28.05 -12.34 -2.92
CA ASP A 257 -28.09 -13.30 -4.04
C ASP A 257 -26.77 -13.34 -4.84
N ASN A 258 -25.66 -13.43 -4.12
CA ASN A 258 -24.29 -13.46 -4.67
C ASN A 258 -23.85 -12.15 -5.36
N ASN A 259 -24.61 -11.07 -5.26
CA ASN A 259 -24.28 -9.76 -5.80
C ASN A 259 -23.96 -8.76 -4.69
N TRP A 260 -22.88 -8.01 -4.87
CA TRP A 260 -22.50 -6.94 -3.95
C TRP A 260 -23.15 -5.62 -4.32
N TYR A 261 -23.70 -4.96 -3.35
CA TYR A 261 -24.29 -3.64 -3.41
C TYR A 261 -23.65 -2.74 -2.37
N TYR A 262 -23.70 -1.44 -2.60
CA TYR A 262 -23.28 -0.46 -1.59
C TYR A 262 -24.41 0.53 -1.33
N ALA A 263 -24.85 0.60 -0.07
CA ALA A 263 -25.79 1.61 0.39
C ALA A 263 -25.01 2.86 0.83
N ASP A 264 -25.36 4.02 0.33
CA ASP A 264 -24.78 5.30 0.75
C ASP A 264 -25.23 5.72 2.17
N SER A 265 -24.85 6.92 2.61
CA SER A 265 -25.21 7.41 3.95
C SER A 265 -26.74 7.61 4.15
N ASN A 266 -27.50 7.70 3.08
CA ASN A 266 -28.96 7.83 3.09
C ASN A 266 -29.66 6.48 2.85
N GLY A 267 -28.88 5.39 2.69
CA GLY A 267 -29.38 4.07 2.36
C GLY A 267 -29.65 3.84 0.87
N LEU A 268 -29.42 4.83 0.01
CA LEU A 268 -29.59 4.68 -1.43
C LEU A 268 -28.50 3.78 -2.01
N LEU A 269 -28.89 2.89 -2.92
CA LEU A 269 -27.91 2.04 -3.61
C LEU A 269 -27.08 2.87 -4.58
N HIS A 270 -25.76 2.77 -4.40
CA HIS A 270 -24.79 3.48 -5.23
C HIS A 270 -24.75 2.90 -6.64
N GLY A 271 -24.64 3.77 -7.65
CA GLY A 271 -24.39 3.43 -9.05
C GLY A 271 -23.26 4.29 -9.62
N GLY A 272 -22.40 3.67 -10.45
CA GLY A 272 -21.23 4.34 -10.99
C GLY A 272 -19.97 4.15 -10.14
N TRP A 273 -19.02 5.08 -10.24
CA TRP A 273 -17.75 5.01 -9.51
C TRP A 273 -17.92 5.33 -8.01
N LEU A 274 -17.36 4.47 -7.17
CA LEU A 274 -17.36 4.59 -5.72
C LEU A 274 -15.93 4.51 -5.19
N LEU A 275 -15.50 5.54 -4.47
CA LEU A 275 -14.22 5.55 -3.76
C LEU A 275 -14.45 5.22 -2.28
N LEU A 276 -13.86 4.13 -1.82
CA LEU A 276 -13.85 3.76 -0.41
C LEU A 276 -12.41 3.53 0.05
N GLY A 277 -11.98 4.35 0.99
CA GLY A 277 -10.56 4.41 1.37
C GLY A 277 -9.71 4.83 0.18
N ASN A 278 -8.78 3.96 -0.23
CA ASN A 278 -7.89 4.17 -1.37
C ASN A 278 -8.27 3.34 -2.61
N SER A 279 -9.42 2.66 -2.59
CA SER A 279 -9.84 1.76 -3.66
C SER A 279 -11.08 2.30 -4.37
N TRP A 280 -11.04 2.28 -5.69
CA TRP A 280 -12.19 2.58 -6.53
C TRP A 280 -12.94 1.30 -6.86
N TYR A 281 -14.24 1.38 -6.85
CA TYR A 281 -15.16 0.33 -7.25
C TYR A 281 -16.11 0.89 -8.30
N TYR A 282 -16.67 0.03 -9.13
CA TYR A 282 -17.70 0.45 -10.08
C TYR A 282 -18.94 -0.43 -9.92
N LEU A 283 -20.05 0.22 -9.63
CA LEU A 283 -21.35 -0.42 -9.55
C LEU A 283 -22.16 -0.05 -10.78
N ASP A 284 -22.80 -1.03 -11.39
CA ASP A 284 -23.63 -0.78 -12.57
C ASP A 284 -24.73 0.22 -12.25
N PRO A 285 -24.87 1.32 -13.01
CA PRO A 285 -25.85 2.37 -12.68
C PRO A 285 -27.32 1.93 -12.77
N GLY A 286 -27.61 0.84 -13.48
CA GLY A 286 -28.97 0.34 -13.63
C GLY A 286 -29.35 -0.71 -12.61
N SER A 287 -28.47 -1.68 -12.37
CA SER A 287 -28.69 -2.79 -11.44
C SER A 287 -28.13 -2.52 -10.04
N HIS A 288 -27.25 -1.52 -9.87
CA HIS A 288 -26.48 -1.20 -8.66
C HIS A 288 -25.55 -2.33 -8.18
N ILE A 289 -25.31 -3.34 -9.01
CA ILE A 289 -24.43 -4.47 -8.69
C ILE A 289 -22.98 -4.06 -8.89
N MET A 290 -22.12 -4.38 -7.93
CA MET A 290 -20.67 -4.19 -8.06
C MET A 290 -20.13 -5.09 -9.17
N LEU A 291 -19.44 -4.49 -10.12
CA LEU A 291 -18.84 -5.21 -11.24
C LEU A 291 -17.43 -5.70 -10.89
N THR A 292 -17.01 -6.77 -11.56
CA THR A 292 -15.67 -7.36 -11.53
C THR A 292 -15.21 -7.68 -12.95
N GLY A 293 -13.89 -7.90 -13.15
CA GLY A 293 -13.34 -8.17 -14.48
C GLY A 293 -13.21 -6.93 -15.34
N PHE A 294 -13.27 -7.11 -16.66
CA PHE A 294 -13.19 -5.98 -17.59
C PHE A 294 -14.50 -5.23 -17.68
N VAL A 295 -14.43 -3.94 -17.42
CA VAL A 295 -15.57 -3.04 -17.48
C VAL A 295 -15.26 -1.87 -18.41
N ARG A 296 -16.20 -1.53 -19.27
CA ARG A 296 -16.10 -0.35 -20.13
C ARG A 296 -17.02 0.77 -19.62
N VAL A 297 -16.42 1.88 -19.26
CA VAL A 297 -17.14 3.07 -18.84
C VAL A 297 -16.91 4.18 -19.87
N GLY A 298 -17.93 4.53 -20.61
CA GLY A 298 -17.79 5.41 -21.78
C GLY A 298 -16.89 4.78 -22.85
N THR A 299 -15.78 5.44 -23.18
CA THR A 299 -14.79 4.94 -24.15
C THR A 299 -13.60 4.22 -23.48
N THR A 300 -13.49 4.23 -22.18
CA THR A 300 -12.35 3.73 -21.42
C THR A 300 -12.64 2.36 -20.82
N SER A 301 -11.68 1.45 -20.95
CA SER A 301 -11.74 0.12 -20.33
C SER A 301 -10.97 0.14 -19.01
N TYR A 302 -11.50 -0.54 -18.02
CA TYR A 302 -10.92 -0.73 -16.69
C TYR A 302 -10.90 -2.21 -16.37
N PHE A 303 -10.06 -2.61 -15.45
CA PHE A 303 -10.08 -3.95 -14.87
C PHE A 303 -10.38 -3.87 -13.38
N LEU A 304 -11.46 -4.51 -12.97
CA LEU A 304 -11.86 -4.62 -11.57
C LEU A 304 -11.49 -6.02 -11.09
N THR A 305 -10.76 -6.11 -10.00
CA THR A 305 -10.33 -7.38 -9.41
C THR A 305 -11.53 -8.22 -8.96
N SER A 306 -11.30 -9.46 -8.57
CA SER A 306 -12.36 -10.31 -7.99
C SER A 306 -12.98 -9.73 -6.72
N SER A 307 -12.27 -8.82 -6.02
CA SER A 307 -12.82 -8.05 -4.90
C SER A 307 -13.59 -6.79 -5.32
N GLY A 308 -13.72 -6.52 -6.62
CA GLY A 308 -14.36 -5.33 -7.19
C GLY A 308 -13.46 -4.10 -7.23
N ALA A 309 -12.28 -4.12 -6.60
CA ALA A 309 -11.38 -2.99 -6.58
C ALA A 309 -10.76 -2.73 -7.96
N MET A 310 -10.74 -1.47 -8.40
CA MET A 310 -10.11 -1.06 -9.65
C MET A 310 -8.60 -1.31 -9.60
N ALA A 311 -8.11 -2.06 -10.57
CA ALA A 311 -6.67 -2.33 -10.70
C ALA A 311 -5.92 -1.10 -11.21
N THR A 312 -4.69 -0.92 -10.71
CA THR A 312 -3.70 0.01 -11.22
C THR A 312 -2.35 -0.72 -11.35
N GLY A 313 -1.54 -0.35 -12.34
CA GLY A 313 -0.33 -1.10 -12.67
C GLY A 313 -0.63 -2.41 -13.40
N TRP A 314 0.17 -3.44 -13.17
CA TRP A 314 0.00 -4.75 -13.80
C TRP A 314 -1.18 -5.52 -13.22
N ALA A 315 -2.04 -6.02 -14.09
CA ALA A 315 -3.21 -6.82 -13.74
C ALA A 315 -3.26 -8.10 -14.61
N LEU A 316 -3.46 -9.24 -13.96
CA LEU A 316 -3.62 -10.53 -14.62
C LEU A 316 -5.11 -10.86 -14.73
N ALA A 317 -5.58 -11.14 -15.93
CA ALA A 317 -6.93 -11.57 -16.23
C ALA A 317 -6.88 -12.67 -17.29
N ASP A 318 -7.53 -13.81 -17.02
CA ASP A 318 -7.60 -14.96 -17.93
C ASP A 318 -6.21 -15.33 -18.51
N ASP A 319 -5.22 -15.49 -17.60
CA ASP A 319 -3.82 -15.81 -17.90
C ASP A 319 -3.09 -14.76 -18.81
N THR A 320 -3.69 -13.61 -18.99
CA THR A 320 -3.14 -12.53 -19.82
C THR A 320 -2.86 -11.30 -18.96
N TRP A 321 -1.66 -10.73 -19.12
CA TRP A 321 -1.28 -9.52 -18.42
C TRP A 321 -1.74 -8.27 -19.15
N TYR A 322 -2.22 -7.30 -18.39
CA TYR A 322 -2.61 -5.96 -18.82
C TYR A 322 -1.94 -4.92 -17.92
N TYR A 323 -1.87 -3.70 -18.40
CA TYR A 323 -1.37 -2.59 -17.58
C TYR A 323 -2.42 -1.48 -17.50
N ALA A 324 -2.81 -1.14 -16.29
CA ALA A 324 -3.69 -0.03 -15.99
C ALA A 324 -2.89 1.20 -15.52
N ALA A 325 -3.19 2.35 -16.04
CA ALA A 325 -2.60 3.61 -15.57
C ALA A 325 -3.04 3.92 -14.13
N SER A 326 -2.48 4.95 -13.52
CA SER A 326 -2.83 5.38 -12.16
C SER A 326 -4.31 5.77 -11.98
N ASN A 327 -4.98 6.13 -13.07
CA ASN A 327 -6.43 6.39 -13.12
C ASN A 327 -7.25 5.13 -13.45
N GLY A 328 -6.65 3.96 -13.46
CA GLY A 328 -7.26 2.67 -13.76
C GLY A 328 -7.47 2.36 -15.25
N ALA A 329 -7.23 3.29 -16.15
CA ALA A 329 -7.45 3.07 -17.58
C ALA A 329 -6.46 2.05 -18.16
N ILE A 330 -6.98 0.98 -18.76
CA ILE A 330 -6.19 -0.03 -19.45
C ILE A 330 -5.42 0.62 -20.62
N GLN A 331 -4.13 0.45 -20.61
CA GLN A 331 -3.23 1.00 -21.61
C GLN A 331 -3.17 0.08 -22.84
N ARG A 332 -2.97 0.67 -24.03
CA ARG A 332 -2.93 -0.05 -25.31
C ARG A 332 -1.94 0.63 -26.25
N GLY A 333 -1.37 -0.13 -27.18
CA GLY A 333 -0.52 0.39 -28.26
C GLY A 333 0.69 1.16 -27.75
N ARG A 334 1.32 0.74 -26.64
CA ARG A 334 2.43 1.47 -26.04
C ARG A 334 3.40 0.59 -25.28
N TRP A 335 4.59 1.12 -25.13
CA TRP A 335 5.62 0.56 -24.30
C TRP A 335 5.47 0.97 -22.85
N ILE A 336 5.64 0.01 -21.94
CA ILE A 336 5.66 0.19 -20.49
C ILE A 336 7.02 -0.23 -19.97
N LYS A 337 7.69 0.68 -19.27
CA LYS A 337 8.92 0.37 -18.53
C LYS A 337 8.55 -0.04 -17.11
N SER A 338 8.94 -1.25 -16.72
CA SER A 338 8.74 -1.74 -15.36
C SER A 338 10.06 -2.36 -14.88
N GLY A 339 10.65 -1.77 -13.83
CA GLY A 339 12.01 -2.10 -13.42
C GLY A 339 13.03 -1.80 -14.52
N SER A 340 13.85 -2.79 -14.87
CA SER A 340 14.84 -2.69 -15.96
C SER A 340 14.31 -3.12 -17.32
N ALA A 341 13.11 -3.69 -17.41
CA ALA A 341 12.55 -4.28 -18.61
C ALA A 341 11.47 -3.39 -19.26
N TRP A 342 11.34 -3.52 -20.57
CA TRP A 342 10.28 -2.93 -21.38
C TRP A 342 9.26 -3.99 -21.75
N TYR A 343 7.99 -3.61 -21.81
CA TYR A 343 6.85 -4.45 -22.16
C TYR A 343 6.01 -3.72 -23.20
N TYR A 344 5.52 -4.42 -24.21
CA TYR A 344 4.60 -3.83 -25.18
C TYR A 344 3.17 -4.31 -24.96
N LEU A 345 2.25 -3.38 -24.96
CA LEU A 345 0.83 -3.64 -24.85
C LEU A 345 0.19 -3.55 -26.24
N ASP A 346 -0.49 -4.60 -26.63
CA ASP A 346 -1.20 -4.70 -27.90
C ASP A 346 -2.13 -3.50 -28.12
N ASP A 347 -2.15 -2.98 -29.33
CA ASP A 347 -2.87 -1.77 -29.69
C ASP A 347 -4.39 -1.93 -29.70
N VAL A 348 -4.90 -3.15 -29.90
CA VAL A 348 -6.33 -3.45 -29.95
C VAL A 348 -6.82 -3.96 -28.60
N SER A 349 -6.22 -5.01 -28.09
CA SER A 349 -6.64 -5.68 -26.87
C SER A 349 -6.11 -5.03 -25.57
N GLY A 350 -4.90 -4.43 -25.63
CA GLY A 350 -4.15 -3.99 -24.46
C GLY A 350 -3.42 -5.12 -23.73
N ALA A 351 -3.46 -6.33 -24.26
CA ALA A 351 -2.74 -7.48 -23.70
C ALA A 351 -1.22 -7.27 -23.83
N MET A 352 -0.48 -7.71 -22.83
CA MET A 352 0.99 -7.75 -22.89
C MET A 352 1.43 -8.74 -23.97
N ARG A 353 2.28 -8.27 -24.89
CA ARG A 353 2.81 -9.08 -25.98
C ARG A 353 3.94 -9.98 -25.52
N THR A 354 3.94 -11.20 -26.00
CA THR A 354 5.01 -12.21 -25.91
C THR A 354 5.32 -12.78 -27.28
N GLY A 355 6.47 -13.42 -27.42
CA GLY A 355 6.93 -13.94 -28.70
C GLY A 355 7.36 -12.83 -29.65
N GLU A 356 7.27 -13.08 -30.96
CA GLU A 356 7.58 -12.12 -32.01
C GLU A 356 6.35 -11.28 -32.36
N TYR A 357 6.57 -9.96 -32.57
CA TYR A 357 5.53 -9.03 -33.03
C TYR A 357 6.15 -7.80 -33.69
N THR A 358 5.32 -7.04 -34.42
CA THR A 358 5.72 -5.82 -35.09
C THR A 358 5.02 -4.61 -34.48
N VAL A 359 5.79 -3.52 -34.29
CA VAL A 359 5.27 -2.21 -33.89
C VAL A 359 5.70 -1.18 -34.94
N GLY A 360 4.74 -0.61 -35.66
CA GLY A 360 5.04 0.10 -36.91
C GLY A 360 5.68 -0.87 -37.90
N ASP A 361 6.84 -0.49 -38.44
CA ASP A 361 7.62 -1.31 -39.38
C ASP A 361 8.75 -2.10 -38.70
N THR A 362 8.81 -2.10 -37.35
CA THR A 362 9.93 -2.69 -36.58
C THR A 362 9.51 -3.97 -35.93
N ARG A 363 10.28 -5.03 -36.11
CA ARG A 363 10.09 -6.33 -35.45
C ARG A 363 10.71 -6.32 -34.05
N TYR A 364 10.04 -6.93 -33.11
CA TYR A 364 10.46 -7.11 -31.71
C TYR A 364 10.20 -8.53 -31.23
N TYR A 365 10.86 -8.91 -30.17
CA TYR A 365 10.59 -10.16 -29.45
C TYR A 365 10.48 -9.90 -27.96
N SER A 366 9.48 -10.44 -27.33
CA SER A 366 9.36 -10.48 -25.87
C SER A 366 9.31 -11.93 -25.37
N TYR A 367 10.02 -12.21 -24.30
CA TYR A 367 9.99 -13.51 -23.62
C TYR A 367 8.59 -13.82 -23.08
N ASP A 368 8.36 -15.07 -22.61
CA ASP A 368 7.08 -15.45 -21.98
C ASP A 368 6.74 -14.59 -20.77
N SER A 369 7.74 -14.01 -20.12
CA SER A 369 7.57 -13.00 -19.07
C SER A 369 7.02 -11.65 -19.56
N GLY A 370 6.90 -11.45 -20.87
CA GLY A 370 6.58 -10.20 -21.54
C GLY A 370 7.76 -9.23 -21.65
N ALA A 371 8.89 -9.49 -21.01
CA ALA A 371 10.04 -8.63 -21.07
C ALA A 371 10.64 -8.61 -22.50
N MET A 372 10.78 -7.41 -23.07
CA MET A 372 11.36 -7.22 -24.39
C MET A 372 12.83 -7.67 -24.39
N ALA A 373 13.19 -8.48 -25.34
CA ALA A 373 14.58 -8.84 -25.61
C ALA A 373 15.37 -7.63 -26.11
N SER A 374 16.57 -7.46 -25.60
CA SER A 374 17.50 -6.41 -26.05
C SER A 374 18.94 -6.82 -25.86
N SER A 375 19.80 -6.38 -26.76
CA SER A 375 21.24 -6.69 -26.77
C SER A 375 21.53 -8.20 -26.70
N CYS A 376 20.75 -8.99 -27.42
CA CYS A 376 20.90 -10.46 -27.43
C CYS A 376 20.45 -11.05 -28.78
N TRP A 377 20.91 -12.26 -29.04
CA TRP A 377 20.46 -13.07 -30.17
C TRP A 377 19.17 -13.77 -29.85
N ILE A 378 18.23 -13.78 -30.81
CA ILE A 378 16.94 -14.46 -30.73
C ILE A 378 16.87 -15.46 -31.87
N ASN A 379 16.64 -16.72 -31.55
CA ASN A 379 16.42 -17.77 -32.53
C ASN A 379 14.93 -17.82 -32.88
N LEU A 380 14.60 -17.44 -34.10
CA LEU A 380 13.24 -17.41 -34.64
C LEU A 380 13.06 -18.49 -35.71
N SER A 381 11.85 -18.71 -36.16
CA SER A 381 11.54 -19.71 -37.19
C SER A 381 12.18 -19.40 -38.55
N ASP A 382 12.48 -18.15 -38.80
CA ASP A 382 13.09 -17.64 -40.04
C ASP A 382 14.62 -17.44 -39.91
N GLY A 383 15.23 -17.65 -38.77
CA GLY A 383 16.67 -17.55 -38.52
C GLY A 383 17.03 -16.84 -37.22
N MET A 384 18.32 -16.51 -37.09
CA MET A 384 18.87 -15.78 -35.95
C MET A 384 18.79 -14.28 -36.16
N SER A 385 18.08 -13.56 -35.30
CA SER A 385 17.99 -12.11 -35.32
C SER A 385 18.67 -11.48 -34.12
N TRP A 386 19.39 -10.41 -34.30
CA TRP A 386 19.94 -9.61 -33.21
C TRP A 386 18.89 -8.60 -32.73
N ALA A 387 18.49 -8.69 -31.48
CA ALA A 387 17.75 -7.64 -30.79
C ALA A 387 18.72 -6.56 -30.35
N ASN A 388 18.67 -5.38 -30.94
CA ASN A 388 19.56 -4.28 -30.59
C ASN A 388 19.26 -3.72 -29.20
N SER A 389 19.96 -2.69 -28.74
CA SER A 389 19.77 -2.07 -27.42
C SER A 389 18.37 -1.48 -27.21
N SER A 390 17.67 -1.11 -28.29
CA SER A 390 16.27 -0.66 -28.26
C SER A 390 15.25 -1.79 -28.44
N GLY A 391 15.71 -3.04 -28.61
CA GLY A 391 14.89 -4.22 -28.81
C GLY A 391 14.51 -4.51 -30.26
N ALA A 392 14.83 -3.62 -31.20
CA ALA A 392 14.55 -3.84 -32.61
C ALA A 392 15.36 -5.03 -33.16
N LEU A 393 14.67 -5.96 -33.83
CA LEU A 393 15.30 -7.13 -34.41
C LEU A 393 15.97 -6.76 -35.76
N SER A 394 17.17 -7.29 -35.98
CA SER A 394 17.81 -7.28 -37.30
C SER A 394 17.05 -8.20 -38.27
N GLU A 395 17.40 -8.05 -39.57
CA GLU A 395 17.05 -9.10 -40.53
C GLU A 395 17.58 -10.47 -40.06
N PRO A 396 16.84 -11.54 -40.27
CA PRO A 396 17.23 -12.88 -39.85
C PRO A 396 18.44 -13.38 -40.63
N LEU A 397 19.39 -14.00 -39.93
CA LEU A 397 20.54 -14.67 -40.51
C LEU A 397 20.35 -16.18 -40.44
N PRO A 398 20.74 -16.95 -41.47
CA PRO A 398 20.81 -18.38 -41.38
C PRO A 398 21.65 -18.84 -40.19
N ALA A 399 21.30 -19.97 -39.61
CA ALA A 399 22.09 -20.59 -38.51
C ALA A 399 23.02 -21.66 -39.09
N SER A 400 24.25 -21.73 -38.57
CA SER A 400 25.20 -22.83 -38.80
C SER A 400 24.76 -24.09 -38.07
N SER A 401 25.48 -25.19 -38.25
CA SER A 401 25.19 -26.46 -37.62
C SER A 401 25.30 -26.44 -36.10
N ASP A 402 26.06 -25.51 -35.51
CA ASP A 402 26.21 -25.27 -34.07
C ASP A 402 25.23 -24.19 -33.55
N GLY A 403 24.37 -23.65 -34.41
CA GLY A 403 23.39 -22.62 -34.08
C GLY A 403 23.92 -21.19 -34.11
N SER A 404 25.16 -20.96 -34.54
CA SER A 404 25.72 -19.62 -34.69
C SER A 404 25.16 -18.93 -35.95
N PRO A 405 24.91 -17.60 -35.94
CA PRO A 405 24.45 -16.88 -37.10
C PRO A 405 25.53 -16.88 -38.23
N VAL A 406 25.08 -17.04 -39.47
CA VAL A 406 25.98 -17.05 -40.63
C VAL A 406 25.60 -15.92 -41.56
N ILE A 407 26.58 -15.16 -42.00
CA ILE A 407 26.40 -14.12 -43.03
C ILE A 407 26.45 -14.80 -44.38
N ALA A 408 25.26 -15.05 -44.96
CA ALA A 408 25.13 -15.52 -46.34
C ALA A 408 24.90 -14.33 -47.27
N ASP A 409 25.55 -14.36 -48.48
CA ASP A 409 25.28 -13.47 -49.58
C ASP A 409 25.52 -11.95 -49.43
N ARG A 410 26.46 -11.53 -48.57
CA ARG A 410 26.89 -10.13 -48.59
C ARG A 410 28.06 -9.91 -49.53
N ALA A 411 28.00 -8.81 -50.29
CA ALA A 411 29.08 -8.35 -51.15
C ALA A 411 30.42 -8.04 -50.39
N ASP A 412 30.36 -8.05 -49.06
CA ASP A 412 31.50 -7.73 -48.16
C ASP A 412 32.24 -8.97 -47.64
N LEU A 413 31.99 -10.18 -48.13
CA LEU A 413 32.75 -11.39 -47.77
C LEU A 413 34.23 -11.28 -48.04
N SER A 414 34.67 -10.36 -48.89
CA SER A 414 36.08 -10.09 -49.18
C SER A 414 36.85 -9.41 -48.02
N SER A 415 36.16 -8.92 -47.01
CA SER A 415 36.72 -8.31 -45.79
C SER A 415 36.79 -9.25 -44.60
N LEU A 416 36.31 -10.50 -44.74
CA LEU A 416 36.36 -11.52 -43.68
C LEU A 416 37.69 -12.33 -43.78
N PRO A 417 38.21 -12.81 -42.64
CA PRO A 417 37.68 -12.65 -41.25
C PRO A 417 37.86 -11.23 -40.72
N GLY A 418 36.92 -10.78 -39.87
CA GLY A 418 36.99 -9.43 -39.33
C GLY A 418 35.74 -8.99 -38.56
N THR A 419 35.66 -7.67 -38.38
CA THR A 419 34.53 -7.07 -37.65
C THR A 419 33.34 -6.80 -38.55
N ILE A 420 32.15 -7.07 -38.08
CA ILE A 420 30.88 -6.84 -38.78
C ILE A 420 29.87 -6.13 -37.89
N HIS A 421 29.12 -5.22 -38.48
CA HIS A 421 28.02 -4.51 -37.84
C HIS A 421 26.68 -5.22 -38.09
N ILE A 422 25.97 -5.58 -37.02
CA ILE A 422 24.61 -6.11 -37.09
C ILE A 422 23.76 -5.30 -36.11
N GLY A 423 22.82 -4.53 -36.62
CA GLY A 423 22.08 -3.55 -35.82
C GLY A 423 23.01 -2.49 -35.22
N ASP A 424 22.96 -2.32 -33.93
CA ASP A 424 23.79 -1.36 -33.16
C ASP A 424 25.06 -2.00 -32.55
N ALA A 425 25.32 -3.26 -32.82
CA ALA A 425 26.44 -4.01 -32.28
C ALA A 425 27.47 -4.41 -33.30
N VAL A 426 28.71 -4.63 -32.85
CA VAL A 426 29.81 -5.12 -33.67
C VAL A 426 30.21 -6.51 -33.19
N PHE A 427 30.37 -7.40 -34.15
CA PHE A 427 30.74 -8.80 -33.93
C PHE A 427 32.00 -9.13 -34.70
N TYR A 428 32.64 -10.23 -34.36
CA TYR A 428 33.66 -10.86 -35.17
C TYR A 428 33.02 -11.97 -36.02
N ALA A 429 33.30 -12.01 -37.29
CA ALA A 429 32.96 -13.12 -38.16
C ALA A 429 34.23 -13.77 -38.72
N ASP A 430 34.24 -15.10 -38.79
CA ASP A 430 35.36 -15.85 -39.37
C ASP A 430 35.36 -15.82 -40.89
N ALA A 431 36.34 -16.46 -41.53
CA ALA A 431 36.46 -16.55 -42.98
C ALA A 431 35.28 -17.23 -43.70
N ASN A 432 34.48 -18.03 -42.96
CA ASN A 432 33.25 -18.69 -43.47
C ASN A 432 32.02 -17.82 -43.26
N GLY A 433 32.15 -16.65 -42.69
CA GLY A 433 31.03 -15.76 -42.32
C GLY A 433 30.31 -16.18 -41.05
N VAL A 434 30.82 -17.10 -40.27
CA VAL A 434 30.22 -17.53 -38.99
C VAL A 434 30.49 -16.45 -37.95
N VAL A 435 29.42 -15.86 -37.41
CA VAL A 435 29.49 -14.81 -36.38
C VAL A 435 29.78 -15.43 -35.00
N ASN A 436 30.82 -14.95 -34.34
CA ASN A 436 31.12 -15.37 -32.99
C ASN A 436 30.09 -14.82 -32.02
N VAL A 437 29.38 -15.71 -31.36
CA VAL A 437 28.38 -15.37 -30.30
C VAL A 437 28.89 -15.68 -28.89
N ALA A 438 30.07 -16.25 -28.74
CA ALA A 438 30.68 -16.59 -27.46
C ALA A 438 31.34 -15.36 -26.81
N SER A 439 31.42 -15.39 -25.48
CA SER A 439 32.16 -14.38 -24.71
C SER A 439 33.64 -14.71 -24.62
N GLY A 440 34.42 -13.68 -24.37
CA GLY A 440 35.84 -13.82 -24.04
C GLY A 440 36.76 -13.36 -25.15
N TRP A 441 38.01 -13.85 -25.11
CA TRP A 441 39.02 -13.51 -26.07
C TRP A 441 38.81 -14.24 -27.41
N ILE A 442 38.90 -13.52 -28.47
CA ILE A 442 38.83 -14.04 -29.85
C ILE A 442 40.17 -13.77 -30.50
N MET A 443 40.83 -14.83 -30.97
CA MET A 443 42.01 -14.76 -31.82
C MET A 443 41.60 -15.18 -33.23
N PRO A 444 41.80 -14.34 -34.25
CA PRO A 444 41.56 -14.73 -35.62
C PRO A 444 42.39 -15.98 -35.98
N ASN A 445 41.70 -17.01 -36.48
CA ASN A 445 42.39 -18.23 -36.95
C ASN A 445 43.20 -18.01 -38.24
N ASP A 446 43.20 -16.81 -38.76
CA ASP A 446 43.76 -16.42 -40.03
C ASP A 446 45.00 -15.52 -39.86
N ALA A 447 45.84 -15.81 -38.90
CA ALA A 447 47.16 -15.19 -38.81
C ALA A 447 48.04 -15.71 -39.97
N SER A 448 47.79 -15.20 -41.19
CA SER A 448 48.72 -15.35 -42.31
C SER A 448 50.04 -14.62 -42.06
N ASP A 449 50.11 -13.85 -40.98
CA ASP A 449 51.30 -13.18 -40.48
C ASP A 449 51.55 -13.64 -39.03
N GLU A 450 52.58 -14.43 -38.77
CA GLU A 450 53.00 -14.86 -37.43
C GLU A 450 53.23 -13.70 -36.44
N ASN A 451 53.18 -12.45 -36.93
CA ASN A 451 53.36 -11.22 -36.16
C ASN A 451 52.04 -10.46 -35.90
N ASP A 452 50.90 -10.87 -36.47
CA ASP A 452 49.62 -10.21 -36.20
C ASP A 452 48.91 -10.82 -34.99
N ASN A 453 49.36 -10.49 -33.76
CA ASN A 453 48.74 -10.81 -32.50
C ASN A 453 47.46 -9.97 -32.27
N THR A 454 46.58 -9.99 -33.21
CA THR A 454 45.33 -9.21 -33.16
C THR A 454 44.29 -9.95 -32.34
N TRP A 455 44.04 -9.54 -31.11
CA TRP A 455 43.01 -10.08 -30.25
C TRP A 455 41.83 -9.14 -30.20
N TYR A 456 40.64 -9.72 -30.07
CA TYR A 456 39.41 -9.04 -29.74
C TYR A 456 38.86 -9.55 -28.44
N TYR A 457 37.98 -8.79 -27.79
CA TYR A 457 37.30 -9.22 -26.60
C TYR A 457 35.78 -9.04 -26.73
N ALA A 458 35.00 -10.11 -26.51
CA ALA A 458 33.57 -10.12 -26.68
C ALA A 458 32.84 -10.27 -25.34
N SER A 459 31.67 -9.66 -25.24
CA SER A 459 30.71 -9.88 -24.15
C SER A 459 30.02 -11.24 -24.26
N SER A 460 29.13 -11.55 -23.30
CA SER A 460 28.39 -12.82 -23.22
C SER A 460 27.54 -13.16 -24.45
N ASN A 461 27.27 -12.18 -25.31
CA ASN A 461 26.47 -12.38 -26.54
C ASN A 461 27.32 -12.19 -27.81
N GLY A 462 28.64 -12.29 -27.69
CA GLY A 462 29.55 -12.13 -28.81
C GLY A 462 29.83 -10.67 -29.25
N VAL A 463 29.19 -9.67 -28.62
CA VAL A 463 29.39 -8.26 -28.96
C VAL A 463 30.80 -7.81 -28.59
N LEU A 464 31.56 -7.34 -29.54
CA LEU A 464 32.91 -6.83 -29.34
C LEU A 464 32.91 -5.60 -28.42
N LYS A 465 33.88 -5.57 -27.51
CA LYS A 465 34.09 -4.49 -26.56
C LYS A 465 35.14 -3.51 -27.10
N SER A 466 34.95 -2.23 -26.80
CA SER A 466 35.92 -1.17 -27.02
C SER A 466 36.27 -0.43 -25.74
N GLY A 467 37.38 0.31 -25.75
CA GLY A 467 37.86 1.00 -24.56
C GLY A 467 38.48 0.07 -23.54
N TRP A 468 38.55 0.51 -22.29
CA TRP A 468 39.13 -0.25 -21.18
C TRP A 468 38.27 -1.43 -20.78
N GLN A 469 38.91 -2.63 -20.70
CA GLN A 469 38.31 -3.88 -20.25
C GLN A 469 39.13 -4.47 -19.12
N TYR A 470 38.49 -4.78 -18.00
CA TYR A 470 39.13 -5.47 -16.88
C TYR A 470 38.84 -6.96 -16.94
N VAL A 471 39.89 -7.77 -17.20
CA VAL A 471 39.73 -9.21 -17.44
C VAL A 471 40.78 -9.95 -16.63
N ASN A 472 40.37 -10.94 -15.82
CA ASN A 472 41.27 -11.81 -15.04
C ASN A 472 42.32 -11.05 -14.23
N GLY A 473 41.99 -9.91 -13.63
CA GLY A 473 42.91 -9.16 -12.78
C GLY A 473 43.80 -8.15 -13.49
N ALA A 474 43.66 -7.97 -14.82
CA ALA A 474 44.42 -7.01 -15.60
C ALA A 474 43.49 -6.11 -16.46
N TRP A 475 43.95 -4.90 -16.73
CA TRP A 475 43.29 -3.97 -17.65
C TRP A 475 43.86 -4.13 -19.06
N TYR A 476 42.98 -4.08 -20.04
CA TYR A 476 43.28 -4.14 -21.48
C TYR A 476 42.56 -2.99 -22.20
N TRP A 477 43.11 -2.54 -23.32
CA TRP A 477 42.48 -1.52 -24.14
C TRP A 477 42.10 -2.09 -25.51
N MET A 478 40.83 -2.01 -25.84
CA MET A 478 40.31 -2.32 -27.17
C MET A 478 40.11 -1.03 -27.95
N ASP A 479 40.73 -0.92 -29.11
CA ASP A 479 40.63 0.27 -29.95
C ASP A 479 39.19 0.55 -30.38
N PRO A 480 38.64 1.75 -30.15
CA PRO A 480 37.24 2.03 -30.42
C PRO A 480 36.85 1.97 -31.89
N SER A 481 37.78 2.07 -32.82
CA SER A 481 37.52 2.07 -34.25
C SER A 481 37.69 0.68 -34.88
N THR A 482 38.66 -0.10 -34.40
CA THR A 482 38.99 -1.42 -34.94
C THR A 482 38.62 -2.58 -34.06
N PHE A 483 38.26 -2.32 -32.78
CA PHE A 483 37.99 -3.28 -31.73
C PHE A 483 39.20 -4.18 -31.38
N LYS A 484 40.35 -3.94 -31.97
CA LYS A 484 41.57 -4.71 -31.74
C LYS A 484 42.22 -4.34 -30.43
N MET A 485 42.77 -5.34 -29.73
CA MET A 485 43.55 -5.13 -28.52
C MET A 485 44.81 -4.30 -28.82
N LYS A 486 45.02 -3.24 -28.04
CA LYS A 486 46.18 -2.36 -28.15
C LYS A 486 47.34 -2.91 -27.32
N THR A 487 48.56 -2.74 -27.87
CA THR A 487 49.82 -2.95 -27.17
C THR A 487 50.70 -1.73 -27.28
N GLY A 488 51.73 -1.59 -26.45
CA GLY A 488 52.63 -0.44 -26.43
C GLY A 488 52.02 0.82 -25.82
N TRP A 489 52.50 1.97 -26.20
CA TRP A 489 52.02 3.24 -25.66
C TRP A 489 50.59 3.56 -26.08
N LEU A 490 49.79 3.93 -25.08
CA LEU A 490 48.43 4.39 -25.22
C LEU A 490 48.26 5.79 -24.63
N ASN A 491 47.78 6.74 -25.38
CA ASN A 491 47.31 8.03 -24.84
C ASN A 491 45.76 7.99 -24.78
N ASP A 492 45.21 8.05 -23.58
CA ASP A 492 43.78 8.12 -23.35
C ASP A 492 43.45 9.40 -22.57
N GLY A 493 42.76 10.34 -23.20
CA GLY A 493 42.38 11.62 -22.59
C GLY A 493 43.56 12.46 -22.10
N GLY A 494 44.76 12.37 -22.72
CA GLY A 494 45.96 13.08 -22.30
C GLY A 494 46.82 12.35 -21.26
N THR A 495 46.37 11.22 -20.79
CA THR A 495 47.10 10.34 -19.84
C THR A 495 47.76 9.20 -20.65
N TRP A 496 49.03 8.97 -20.40
CA TRP A 496 49.77 7.92 -21.05
C TRP A 496 49.82 6.64 -20.21
N TYR A 497 49.62 5.50 -20.87
CA TYR A 497 49.65 4.16 -20.31
C TYR A 497 50.60 3.27 -21.13
N TRP A 498 51.09 2.21 -20.55
CA TRP A 498 51.85 1.19 -21.28
C TRP A 498 51.11 -0.15 -21.23
N LEU A 499 50.75 -0.63 -22.39
CA LEU A 499 50.16 -1.94 -22.59
C LEU A 499 51.28 -2.92 -22.99
N GLN A 500 51.52 -3.94 -22.18
CA GLN A 500 52.53 -4.91 -22.42
C GLN A 500 52.29 -5.68 -23.73
N PRO A 501 53.27 -6.48 -24.24
CA PRO A 501 53.01 -7.33 -25.41
C PRO A 501 51.84 -8.30 -25.27
N SER A 502 51.47 -8.67 -24.03
CA SER A 502 50.30 -9.45 -23.69
C SER A 502 48.99 -8.63 -23.75
N GLY A 503 49.04 -7.34 -24.02
CA GLY A 503 47.92 -6.39 -23.94
C GLY A 503 47.63 -5.89 -22.53
N ALA A 504 48.13 -6.54 -21.49
CA ALA A 504 47.87 -6.15 -20.10
C ALA A 504 48.53 -4.81 -19.77
N MET A 505 47.78 -3.88 -19.17
CA MET A 505 48.30 -2.61 -18.69
C MET A 505 49.30 -2.78 -17.59
N PHE A 506 50.49 -2.18 -17.71
CA PHE A 506 51.45 -2.13 -16.66
C PHE A 506 51.09 -1.03 -15.64
N ALA A 507 51.19 -1.35 -14.34
CA ALA A 507 50.88 -0.45 -13.24
C ALA A 507 51.76 -0.65 -12.03
N ASN A 508 51.83 0.36 -11.18
CA ASN A 508 52.43 0.36 -9.86
C ASN A 508 53.93 -0.05 -9.85
N GLY A 509 54.73 0.67 -10.61
CA GLY A 509 56.18 0.37 -10.61
C GLY A 509 56.98 1.05 -11.70
N TRP A 510 58.25 0.72 -11.74
CA TRP A 510 59.20 1.12 -12.78
C TRP A 510 59.26 0.10 -13.89
N LEU A 511 59.24 0.56 -15.12
CA LEU A 511 59.43 -0.28 -16.29
C LEU A 511 60.46 0.36 -17.23
N LYS A 512 61.44 -0.44 -17.70
CA LYS A 512 62.35 0.00 -18.71
C LYS A 512 61.79 -0.27 -20.09
N ILE A 513 61.56 0.79 -20.86
CA ILE A 513 61.05 0.74 -22.22
C ILE A 513 62.12 1.42 -23.14
N ASP A 514 62.60 0.71 -24.12
CA ASP A 514 63.62 1.18 -25.04
C ASP A 514 64.83 1.83 -24.36
N GLY A 515 65.27 1.23 -23.23
CA GLY A 515 66.42 1.70 -22.47
C GLY A 515 66.15 2.83 -21.47
N VAL A 516 64.94 3.42 -21.47
CA VAL A 516 64.51 4.52 -20.59
C VAL A 516 63.62 3.98 -19.46
N ASP A 517 63.81 4.45 -18.25
CA ASP A 517 63.01 4.08 -17.07
C ASP A 517 61.76 4.98 -16.95
N TYR A 518 60.60 4.36 -16.94
CA TYR A 518 59.29 5.01 -16.78
C TYR A 518 58.63 4.52 -15.52
N TYR A 519 57.99 5.43 -14.78
CA TYR A 519 57.23 5.07 -13.61
C TYR A 519 55.73 5.17 -13.88
N PHE A 520 55.01 4.12 -13.55
CA PHE A 520 53.54 4.05 -13.65
C PHE A 520 52.92 3.93 -12.25
N ASN A 521 51.94 4.73 -11.97
CA ASN A 521 51.24 4.67 -10.69
C ASN A 521 50.29 3.45 -10.60
N ALA A 522 49.57 3.31 -9.48
CA ALA A 522 48.66 2.20 -9.25
C ALA A 522 47.49 2.13 -10.25
N SER A 523 47.11 3.24 -10.87
CA SER A 523 46.11 3.28 -11.94
C SER A 523 46.68 3.04 -13.34
N GLY A 524 47.97 2.74 -13.46
CA GLY A 524 48.65 2.51 -14.71
C GLY A 524 49.09 3.77 -15.47
N ALA A 525 48.82 4.95 -14.92
CA ALA A 525 49.20 6.21 -15.55
C ALA A 525 50.70 6.46 -15.45
N TRP A 526 51.36 6.77 -16.57
CA TRP A 526 52.75 7.19 -16.59
C TRP A 526 52.89 8.53 -15.90
N LEU A 527 53.78 8.59 -14.94
CA LEU A 527 54.18 9.81 -14.26
C LEU A 527 55.42 10.39 -14.91
N ASN A 528 55.30 11.57 -15.45
CA ASN A 528 56.48 12.27 -16.00
C ASN A 528 57.38 12.76 -14.87
N THR A 529 58.31 11.92 -14.42
CA THR A 529 59.28 12.22 -13.38
C THR A 529 60.65 12.66 -13.98
N SER A 530 60.71 12.92 -15.27
CA SER A 530 61.94 13.39 -15.90
C SER A 530 62.29 14.83 -15.48
N GLY A 531 63.55 15.14 -15.52
CA GLY A 531 64.08 16.48 -15.16
C GLY A 531 64.54 16.56 -13.70
N SER A 532 64.79 17.79 -13.25
CA SER A 532 65.27 18.07 -11.88
C SER A 532 64.34 19.05 -11.16
N VAL A 533 64.39 19.06 -9.85
CA VAL A 533 63.79 20.06 -8.99
C VAL A 533 64.92 20.69 -8.17
N LEU A 534 65.25 21.95 -8.48
CA LEU A 534 66.40 22.65 -7.88
C LEU A 534 67.72 21.81 -7.87
N GLY A 535 68.02 21.16 -9.02
CA GLY A 535 69.21 20.37 -9.16
C GLY A 535 69.15 18.95 -8.66
N VAL A 536 68.13 18.57 -7.96
CA VAL A 536 67.92 17.14 -7.55
C VAL A 536 67.13 16.43 -8.64
N ASN A 537 67.56 15.20 -8.94
CA ASN A 537 66.84 14.37 -9.91
C ASN A 537 65.39 14.12 -9.40
N ARG A 538 64.42 14.53 -10.24
CA ARG A 538 63.00 14.45 -9.86
C ARG A 538 62.59 12.99 -9.55
N SER A 539 63.04 12.03 -10.31
CA SER A 539 62.71 10.63 -10.08
C SER A 539 63.21 10.17 -8.71
N SER A 540 64.43 10.59 -8.27
CA SER A 540 64.95 10.29 -6.98
C SER A 540 64.12 10.90 -5.85
N LEU A 541 63.67 12.15 -6.03
CA LEU A 541 62.78 12.85 -5.07
C LEU A 541 61.40 12.18 -4.99
N VAL A 542 60.78 11.91 -6.12
CA VAL A 542 59.45 11.27 -6.18
C VAL A 542 59.54 9.84 -5.62
N ASN A 543 60.59 9.06 -5.95
CA ASN A 543 60.76 7.73 -5.38
C ASN A 543 60.87 7.74 -3.87
N TRP A 544 61.71 8.65 -3.34
CA TRP A 544 61.82 8.79 -1.89
C TRP A 544 60.48 9.14 -1.25
N LEU A 545 59.76 10.12 -1.76
CA LEU A 545 58.45 10.53 -1.30
C LEU A 545 57.43 9.36 -1.36
N MET A 546 57.35 8.65 -2.48
CA MET A 546 56.43 7.52 -2.65
C MET A 546 56.72 6.36 -1.71
N SER A 547 58.01 6.04 -1.43
CA SER A 547 58.37 4.98 -0.48
C SER A 547 57.94 5.32 0.95
N HIS A 548 57.59 6.57 1.23
CA HIS A 548 57.20 7.08 2.55
C HIS A 548 55.76 7.57 2.59
N GLU A 549 55.00 7.43 1.49
CA GLU A 549 53.63 7.93 1.39
C GLU A 549 52.69 7.29 2.43
N ASN A 550 52.91 6.03 2.78
CA ASN A 550 52.13 5.29 3.77
C ASN A 550 52.92 5.05 5.09
N ASP A 551 54.08 5.67 5.23
CA ASP A 551 54.88 5.59 6.45
C ASP A 551 54.25 6.50 7.52
N GLY A 552 53.80 5.90 8.63
CA GLY A 552 53.18 6.62 9.76
C GLY A 552 54.12 7.61 10.45
N TYR A 553 55.42 7.50 10.23
CA TYR A 553 56.41 8.44 10.72
C TYR A 553 56.36 9.78 9.96
N TYR A 554 56.09 9.76 8.66
CA TYR A 554 56.01 10.96 7.81
C TYR A 554 54.59 11.46 7.66
N ARG A 555 53.61 10.60 7.64
CA ARG A 555 52.18 10.98 7.56
C ARG A 555 51.55 10.98 8.95
N GLY A 556 50.81 12.05 9.26
CA GLY A 556 50.16 12.19 10.54
C GLY A 556 51.08 12.66 11.68
N THR A 557 52.33 12.94 11.41
CA THR A 557 53.21 13.58 12.41
C THR A 557 52.72 14.99 12.72
N ARG A 558 52.73 15.29 14.02
CA ARG A 558 52.22 16.57 14.53
C ARG A 558 53.03 17.74 13.97
N TYR A 559 52.32 18.75 13.44
CA TYR A 559 52.88 20.09 13.17
C TYR A 559 53.25 20.75 14.48
N ASP A 560 54.51 21.19 14.61
CA ASP A 560 54.96 21.91 15.80
C ASP A 560 55.03 23.42 15.53
N THR A 561 54.05 24.16 16.07
CA THR A 561 53.92 25.61 15.93
C THR A 561 54.84 26.39 16.89
N HIS A 562 55.50 25.70 17.85
CA HIS A 562 56.35 26.38 18.86
C HIS A 562 57.79 26.53 18.39
N LEU A 563 58.13 25.92 17.27
CA LEU A 563 59.44 26.05 16.71
C LEU A 563 59.46 27.25 15.76
N SER A 564 59.98 28.37 16.22
CA SER A 564 60.30 29.54 15.39
C SER A 564 61.34 29.23 14.31
N GLN A 565 61.82 28.00 14.28
CA GLN A 565 62.79 27.49 13.31
C GLN A 565 62.30 26.14 12.76
N GLU A 566 62.43 25.93 11.46
CA GLU A 566 62.09 24.70 10.78
C GLU A 566 63.02 23.58 11.31
N THR A 567 62.40 22.47 11.68
CA THR A 567 63.13 21.27 12.13
C THR A 567 62.99 20.15 11.15
N CYS A 568 64.11 19.59 10.76
CA CYS A 568 64.16 18.28 10.17
C CYS A 568 63.94 17.27 11.26
N MET A 569 62.98 16.43 11.09
CA MET A 569 62.65 15.38 12.02
C MET A 569 63.76 14.30 12.07
N TYR A 570 64.22 13.98 13.30
CA TYR A 570 65.03 12.84 13.56
C TYR A 570 64.23 11.82 14.35
N PRO A 571 64.26 10.50 13.99
CA PRO A 571 63.55 9.49 14.74
C PRO A 571 64.06 9.36 16.18
N LYS A 572 63.16 9.00 17.09
CA LYS A 572 63.55 8.72 18.47
C LYS A 572 64.63 7.61 18.49
N GLY A 573 65.76 7.93 19.07
CA GLY A 573 66.95 7.03 19.08
C GLY A 573 68.07 7.48 18.13
N ASP A 574 67.83 8.43 17.22
CA ASP A 574 68.91 9.09 16.49
C ASP A 574 69.66 10.03 17.47
N PRO A 575 70.98 10.06 17.46
CA PRO A 575 71.76 10.96 18.32
C PRO A 575 71.40 12.46 18.15
N ARG A 576 70.80 12.80 17.06
CA ARG A 576 70.34 14.15 16.72
C ARG A 576 68.91 14.42 17.17
N TRP A 577 68.22 13.43 17.74
CA TRP A 577 66.88 13.60 18.22
C TRP A 577 66.83 14.57 19.42
N ASP A 578 66.06 15.62 19.27
CA ASP A 578 66.03 16.70 20.21
C ASP A 578 64.77 16.68 21.13
N GLY A 579 64.09 15.55 21.18
CA GLY A 579 62.86 15.36 21.97
C GLY A 579 61.57 15.75 21.27
N TYR A 580 61.63 16.33 20.08
CA TYR A 580 60.47 16.74 19.31
C TYR A 580 60.17 15.74 18.16
N THR A 581 58.92 15.46 17.95
CA THR A 581 58.41 14.52 16.92
C THR A 581 57.63 15.21 15.80
N GLY A 582 57.68 16.54 15.72
CA GLY A 582 56.93 17.32 14.72
C GLY A 582 57.84 17.90 13.65
N MET A 583 57.27 18.19 12.50
CA MET A 583 57.90 18.96 11.44
C MET A 583 56.90 19.99 10.90
N ASN A 584 57.38 21.17 10.53
CA ASN A 584 56.54 22.12 9.78
C ASN A 584 56.68 21.93 8.27
N CYS A 585 56.04 22.78 7.50
CA CYS A 585 56.03 22.68 6.02
C CYS A 585 57.44 22.77 5.41
N GLY A 586 58.27 23.70 5.86
CA GLY A 586 59.64 23.87 5.39
C GLY A 586 60.54 22.71 5.81
N GLY A 587 60.37 22.20 7.03
CA GLY A 587 61.07 21.04 7.56
C GLY A 587 60.79 19.76 6.70
N PHE A 588 59.55 19.56 6.34
CA PHE A 588 59.18 18.42 5.49
C PHE A 588 59.83 18.46 4.10
N VAL A 589 59.72 19.61 3.43
CA VAL A 589 60.31 19.81 2.09
C VAL A 589 61.84 19.67 2.15
N SER A 590 62.46 20.28 3.16
CA SER A 590 63.94 20.19 3.37
C SER A 590 64.41 18.79 3.60
N HIS A 591 63.70 18.03 4.44
CA HIS A 591 64.03 16.63 4.74
C HIS A 591 63.94 15.74 3.47
N ALA A 592 62.81 15.84 2.75
CA ALA A 592 62.60 15.08 1.51
C ALA A 592 63.66 15.40 0.45
N TYR A 593 63.96 16.69 0.29
CA TYR A 593 64.99 17.14 -0.66
C TYR A 593 66.41 16.60 -0.34
N MET A 594 66.84 16.66 0.93
CA MET A 594 68.13 16.11 1.38
C MET A 594 68.21 14.59 1.19
N LYS A 595 67.11 13.88 1.50
CA LYS A 595 67.04 12.43 1.32
C LYS A 595 67.10 12.02 -0.15
N ALA A 596 66.67 12.86 -1.04
CA ALA A 596 66.83 12.71 -2.49
C ALA A 596 68.19 13.12 -3.04
N GLY A 597 69.15 13.47 -2.15
CA GLY A 597 70.51 13.84 -2.51
C GLY A 597 70.71 15.36 -2.71
N GLY A 598 69.76 16.18 -2.29
CA GLY A 598 69.83 17.63 -2.39
C GLY A 598 70.77 18.27 -1.35
N ASN A 599 71.42 19.34 -1.75
CA ASN A 599 72.26 20.15 -0.85
C ASN A 599 71.51 21.39 -0.35
N LEU A 600 71.16 21.43 0.94
CA LEU A 600 70.46 22.55 1.54
C LEU A 600 71.34 23.76 1.88
N ALA A 601 72.67 23.61 1.88
CA ALA A 601 73.57 24.70 2.31
C ALA A 601 73.38 26.04 1.51
N PRO A 602 73.25 25.98 0.18
CA PRO A 602 72.98 27.21 -0.58
C PRO A 602 71.64 27.85 -0.27
N ILE A 603 70.60 26.97 -0.06
CA ILE A 603 69.24 27.42 0.25
C ILE A 603 69.20 28.02 1.66
N ALA A 604 69.90 27.43 2.62
CA ALA A 604 70.04 27.93 3.97
C ALA A 604 70.81 29.26 4.09
N ALA A 605 71.68 29.53 3.13
CA ALA A 605 72.40 30.80 3.05
C ALA A 605 71.56 31.95 2.53
N GLU A 606 70.45 31.65 1.90
CA GLU A 606 69.51 32.69 1.38
C GLU A 606 68.79 33.40 2.52
N GLN A 607 68.90 34.77 2.54
CA GLN A 607 68.30 35.61 3.56
C GLN A 607 67.55 36.80 2.99
N SER A 608 67.71 37.14 1.71
CA SER A 608 67.23 38.37 1.09
C SER A 608 65.71 38.44 1.01
N HIS A 609 65.04 37.30 0.95
CA HIS A 609 63.56 37.22 0.77
C HIS A 609 62.84 36.68 2.03
N SER A 610 63.57 36.43 3.12
CA SER A 610 63.00 35.89 4.36
C SER A 610 62.73 37.02 5.35
N PRO A 611 61.54 37.18 5.90
CA PRO A 611 61.23 38.08 6.98
C PRO A 611 61.91 37.68 8.30
N TRP A 612 62.49 36.44 8.36
CA TRP A 612 63.09 35.88 9.56
C TRP A 612 64.60 35.95 9.49
N SER A 613 65.27 36.60 10.44
CA SER A 613 66.71 36.80 10.51
C SER A 613 67.45 35.60 11.13
N GLY A 614 66.75 34.48 11.49
CA GLY A 614 67.37 33.31 12.10
C GLY A 614 68.21 32.50 11.13
N GLY A 615 69.23 31.82 11.63
CA GLY A 615 70.01 30.82 10.87
C GLY A 615 69.16 29.63 10.46
N PRO A 616 69.78 28.60 9.79
CA PRO A 616 69.09 27.37 9.50
C PRO A 616 68.54 26.72 10.73
N GLY A 617 67.38 26.12 10.65
CA GLY A 617 66.79 25.35 11.69
C GLY A 617 67.60 24.11 12.08
N ARG A 618 67.18 23.37 13.10
CA ARG A 618 67.83 22.15 13.56
C ARG A 618 67.95 21.14 12.41
N GLY A 619 69.13 20.49 12.31
CA GLY A 619 69.41 19.58 11.23
C GLY A 619 69.63 20.21 9.86
N GLY A 620 69.79 21.54 9.80
CA GLY A 620 70.03 22.27 8.54
C GLY A 620 68.79 22.55 7.71
N CYS A 621 67.59 22.26 8.24
CA CYS A 621 66.34 22.55 7.54
C CYS A 621 66.09 24.08 7.40
N VAL A 622 65.42 24.49 6.36
CA VAL A 622 65.22 25.86 5.96
C VAL A 622 63.77 26.21 5.85
N ASN A 623 63.44 27.48 6.08
CA ASN A 623 62.06 27.97 6.02
C ASN A 623 61.55 28.12 4.57
N ALA A 624 60.28 28.23 4.41
CA ALA A 624 59.60 28.30 3.10
C ALA A 624 60.07 29.51 2.27
N TYR A 625 60.35 30.66 2.93
CA TYR A 625 60.85 31.87 2.25
C TYR A 625 62.25 31.72 1.70
N ARG A 626 63.15 30.94 2.36
CA ARG A 626 64.49 30.66 1.84
C ARG A 626 64.43 29.77 0.59
N TRP A 627 63.50 28.84 0.55
CA TRP A 627 63.24 28.06 -0.66
C TRP A 627 62.80 28.96 -1.83
N TYR A 628 61.89 29.87 -1.58
CA TYR A 628 61.43 30.85 -2.52
C TYR A 628 62.53 31.78 -2.99
N GLY A 629 63.26 32.43 -2.08
CA GLY A 629 64.34 33.34 -2.38
C GLY A 629 65.46 32.70 -3.16
N TYR A 630 65.94 31.51 -2.74
CA TYR A 630 66.99 30.76 -3.44
C TYR A 630 66.51 30.41 -4.89
N ALA A 631 65.26 29.98 -5.06
CA ALA A 631 64.76 29.65 -6.38
C ALA A 631 64.71 30.86 -7.34
N ILE A 632 64.42 32.04 -6.83
CA ILE A 632 64.43 33.29 -7.58
C ILE A 632 65.83 33.71 -7.91
N ASP A 633 66.72 33.78 -6.91
CA ASP A 633 68.06 34.32 -7.05
C ASP A 633 68.99 33.43 -7.93
N THR A 634 68.73 32.13 -7.92
CA THR A 634 69.46 31.19 -8.79
C THR A 634 68.87 31.02 -10.19
N CYS A 635 67.88 31.84 -10.55
CA CYS A 635 67.13 31.72 -11.79
C CYS A 635 66.60 30.29 -12.03
N ALA A 636 66.25 29.60 -10.95
CA ALA A 636 65.56 28.33 -11.03
C ALA A 636 64.27 28.47 -11.84
N ASN A 637 63.76 27.37 -12.35
CA ASN A 637 62.53 27.36 -13.11
C ASN A 637 61.32 27.66 -12.23
N VAL A 638 61.03 28.95 -12.03
CA VAL A 638 59.96 29.47 -11.19
C VAL A 638 58.84 30.01 -12.05
N THR A 639 57.62 29.59 -11.78
CA THR A 639 56.44 30.08 -12.48
C THR A 639 55.42 30.60 -11.44
N TYR A 640 54.91 31.82 -11.67
CA TYR A 640 53.93 32.48 -10.82
C TYR A 640 52.52 32.33 -11.32
N PHE A 641 51.60 32.03 -10.40
CA PHE A 641 50.18 31.94 -10.67
C PHE A 641 49.39 32.80 -9.68
N ASN A 642 48.35 33.48 -10.18
CA ASN A 642 47.51 34.33 -9.36
C ASN A 642 46.50 33.54 -8.54
N SER A 643 46.32 32.24 -8.85
CA SER A 643 45.45 31.34 -8.11
C SER A 643 45.89 29.90 -8.29
N ILE A 644 45.42 29.04 -7.39
CA ILE A 644 45.55 27.56 -7.50
C ILE A 644 44.90 27.06 -8.76
N ASP A 645 43.74 27.58 -9.14
CA ASP A 645 43.04 27.20 -10.37
C ASP A 645 43.84 27.53 -11.63
N GLU A 646 44.60 28.64 -11.62
CA GLU A 646 45.50 28.99 -12.73
C GLU A 646 46.65 27.99 -12.82
N LEU A 647 47.24 27.59 -11.69
CA LEU A 647 48.27 26.55 -11.63
C LEU A 647 47.73 25.24 -12.22
N LEU A 648 46.59 24.75 -11.74
CA LEU A 648 46.02 23.48 -12.20
C LEU A 648 45.62 23.46 -13.65
N ARG A 649 45.17 24.60 -14.19
CA ARG A 649 44.84 24.75 -15.64
C ARG A 649 46.05 24.95 -16.54
N SER A 650 47.20 25.34 -15.97
CA SER A 650 48.39 25.64 -16.74
C SER A 650 49.00 24.44 -17.48
N GLY A 651 48.70 23.23 -17.00
CA GLY A 651 49.35 22.00 -17.51
C GLY A 651 50.83 21.86 -17.14
N LEU A 652 51.37 22.75 -16.30
CA LEU A 652 52.81 22.81 -16.00
C LEU A 652 53.24 22.00 -14.76
N ALA A 653 52.35 21.81 -13.77
CA ALA A 653 52.68 21.11 -12.53
C ALA A 653 53.02 19.64 -12.81
N ARG A 654 54.03 19.14 -12.16
CA ARG A 654 54.43 17.75 -12.21
C ARG A 654 54.61 17.20 -10.80
N LYS A 655 54.34 15.93 -10.59
CA LYS A 655 54.54 15.27 -9.29
C LYS A 655 55.97 15.50 -8.80
N GLY A 656 56.07 15.94 -7.53
CA GLY A 656 57.35 16.29 -6.91
C GLY A 656 57.82 17.70 -7.12
N ASP A 657 57.09 18.56 -7.94
CA ASP A 657 57.34 19.98 -7.95
C ASP A 657 57.08 20.62 -6.59
N ILE A 658 57.91 21.57 -6.24
CA ILE A 658 57.71 22.33 -4.99
C ILE A 658 56.71 23.43 -5.28
N VAL A 659 55.68 23.54 -4.46
CA VAL A 659 54.69 24.63 -4.51
C VAL A 659 54.82 25.46 -3.27
N PHE A 660 55.07 26.76 -3.48
CA PHE A 660 55.15 27.76 -2.42
C PHE A 660 53.90 28.64 -2.50
N PHE A 661 53.26 28.83 -1.36
CA PHE A 661 52.08 29.68 -1.18
C PHE A 661 52.51 31.04 -0.64
N ASN A 662 52.25 32.10 -1.42
CA ASN A 662 52.44 33.44 -0.95
C ASN A 662 51.14 33.91 -0.25
N PRO A 663 51.19 34.32 1.04
CA PRO A 663 49.98 34.61 1.78
C PRO A 663 49.16 35.71 1.14
N TYR A 664 47.85 35.46 1.09
CA TYR A 664 46.87 36.44 0.58
C TYR A 664 46.70 37.63 1.55
N ASN A 665 47.07 37.45 2.82
CA ASN A 665 46.99 38.48 3.86
C ASN A 665 48.37 39.09 4.08
N PRO A 666 48.58 40.38 3.75
CA PRO A 666 49.86 41.04 3.94
C PRO A 666 50.26 41.22 5.41
N TYR A 667 49.39 40.86 6.36
CA TYR A 667 49.64 40.93 7.80
C TYR A 667 49.91 39.57 8.46
N ALA A 668 49.84 38.48 7.69
CA ALA A 668 50.16 37.13 8.17
C ALA A 668 51.52 36.72 7.61
N ASP A 669 52.51 36.60 8.48
CA ASP A 669 53.85 36.04 8.18
C ASP A 669 53.82 34.53 7.84
N ASP A 670 52.74 34.07 7.23
CA ASP A 670 52.43 32.64 7.08
C ASP A 670 52.55 32.21 5.63
N SER A 671 53.75 31.92 5.22
CA SER A 671 54.02 31.22 3.96
C SER A 671 53.91 29.72 4.15
N HIS A 672 53.44 28.99 3.14
CA HIS A 672 53.33 27.56 3.16
C HIS A 672 54.03 26.92 1.96
N ILE A 673 54.60 25.74 2.17
CA ILE A 673 55.36 25.01 1.12
C ILE A 673 55.09 23.50 1.21
N GLY A 674 55.13 22.84 0.09
CA GLY A 674 54.97 21.37 -0.02
C GLY A 674 55.23 20.90 -1.43
N PHE A 675 54.86 19.67 -1.72
CA PHE A 675 55.02 19.06 -3.04
C PHE A 675 53.68 18.94 -3.75
N PHE A 676 53.66 19.36 -5.00
CA PHE A 676 52.57 18.96 -5.91
C PHE A 676 52.56 17.43 -6.00
N TRP A 677 51.38 16.83 -5.70
CA TRP A 677 51.28 15.38 -5.60
C TRP A 677 50.30 14.75 -6.59
N GLY A 678 49.72 15.57 -7.50
CA GLY A 678 48.87 15.12 -8.58
C GLY A 678 49.56 14.19 -9.56
N ASN A 679 48.86 13.18 -10.06
CA ASN A 679 49.31 12.29 -11.13
C ASN A 679 49.16 12.93 -12.50
N SER A 680 48.33 13.95 -12.60
CA SER A 680 48.24 14.84 -13.78
C SER A 680 48.40 16.31 -13.36
N PRO A 681 48.78 17.20 -14.26
CA PRO A 681 48.96 18.64 -13.96
C PRO A 681 47.70 19.33 -13.40
N SER A 682 46.52 18.82 -13.67
CA SER A 682 45.24 19.38 -13.26
C SER A 682 44.69 18.72 -11.97
N GLU A 683 45.34 17.69 -11.43
CA GLU A 683 44.90 16.99 -10.25
C GLU A 683 45.20 17.80 -8.98
N ASN A 684 44.17 18.12 -8.21
CA ASN A 684 44.25 18.96 -7.03
C ASN A 684 44.76 18.18 -5.81
N LEU A 685 46.03 17.74 -5.84
CA LEU A 685 46.67 17.03 -4.74
C LEU A 685 48.00 17.71 -4.34
N PHE A 686 48.23 17.81 -3.03
CA PHE A 686 49.34 18.49 -2.41
C PHE A 686 49.80 17.77 -1.16
N TRP A 687 51.08 17.41 -1.05
CA TRP A 687 51.64 16.82 0.15
C TRP A 687 52.46 17.86 0.94
N HIS A 688 51.99 18.12 2.14
CA HIS A 688 52.52 19.18 3.00
C HIS A 688 52.41 18.83 4.48
N SER A 689 53.00 19.66 5.33
CA SER A 689 52.82 19.61 6.77
C SER A 689 52.17 20.92 7.24
N ASP A 690 51.03 20.83 7.89
CA ASP A 690 50.26 21.97 8.42
C ASP A 690 49.79 21.73 9.87
N GLY A 691 48.96 22.59 10.42
CA GLY A 691 48.40 22.51 11.78
C GLY A 691 47.67 21.18 12.09
N TYR A 692 47.33 20.42 11.09
CA TYR A 692 46.71 19.08 11.21
C TYR A 692 47.70 17.92 11.02
N GLY A 693 48.96 18.24 10.81
CA GLY A 693 50.05 17.25 10.63
C GLY A 693 50.50 17.12 9.18
N ASN A 694 51.39 16.16 8.94
CA ASN A 694 51.88 15.85 7.59
C ASN A 694 50.88 15.00 6.84
N ARG A 695 50.37 15.52 5.73
CA ARG A 695 49.26 14.89 4.99
C ARG A 695 49.20 15.28 3.50
N ILE A 696 48.50 14.47 2.73
CA ILE A 696 48.09 14.83 1.37
C ILE A 696 46.69 15.41 1.43
N SER A 697 46.49 16.62 0.90
CA SER A 697 45.21 17.30 0.80
C SER A 697 45.06 17.96 -0.57
N GLY A 698 43.88 18.54 -0.85
CA GLY A 698 43.74 19.43 -2.03
C GLY A 698 44.52 20.73 -1.83
N LEU A 699 45.20 21.24 -2.86
CA LEU A 699 45.80 22.59 -2.88
C LEU A 699 44.75 23.65 -2.50
N THR A 700 43.54 23.51 -3.00
CA THR A 700 42.43 24.43 -2.72
C THR A 700 41.97 24.43 -1.27
N ALA A 701 42.32 23.41 -0.48
CA ALA A 701 42.00 23.35 0.96
C ALA A 701 42.76 24.38 1.77
N LEU A 702 43.82 24.97 1.22
CA LEU A 702 44.65 26.00 1.85
C LEU A 702 44.10 27.43 1.63
N GLY A 703 42.96 27.58 0.98
CA GLY A 703 42.30 28.84 0.66
C GLY A 703 42.84 29.51 -0.61
N PRO A 704 42.28 30.69 -0.96
CA PRO A 704 42.70 31.43 -2.14
C PRO A 704 44.09 32.03 -1.89
N SER A 705 45.07 31.58 -2.69
CA SER A 705 46.46 32.04 -2.57
C SER A 705 47.07 32.21 -3.95
N LYS A 706 47.97 33.19 -4.08
CA LYS A 706 48.95 33.15 -5.16
C LYS A 706 49.90 32.04 -4.88
N VAL A 707 50.22 31.28 -5.89
CA VAL A 707 51.11 30.14 -5.77
C VAL A 707 52.28 30.25 -6.76
N ILE A 708 53.39 29.69 -6.33
CA ILE A 708 54.64 29.68 -7.10
C ILE A 708 55.06 28.23 -7.23
N LEU A 709 55.20 27.81 -8.47
CA LEU A 709 55.72 26.49 -8.82
C LEU A 709 57.24 26.61 -9.00
N ILE A 710 57.99 25.80 -8.24
CA ILE A 710 59.46 25.73 -8.22
C ILE A 710 59.90 24.38 -8.76
N ARG A 711 60.73 24.40 -9.79
CA ARG A 711 61.21 23.21 -10.48
C ARG A 711 62.70 23.16 -10.69
#